data_7291d1f8f1a7d7f301dbec197ddcc9cd
#
_entry.id   7291d1f8f1a7d7f301dbec197ddcc9cd
#
_cell.length_a   1.000
_cell.length_b   1.000
_cell.length_c   1.000
_cell.angle_alpha   90.00
_cell.angle_beta   90.00
_cell.angle_gamma   90.00
#
_symmetry.space_group_name_H-M   'P 1'
#
loop_
_entity.id
_entity.type
_entity.pdbx_description
1 polymer ?
#
loop_
_entity_poly.entity_id
_entity_poly.type
_entity_poly.pdbx_seq_one_letter_code
_entity_poly.pdbx_strand_id
1 'polypeptide(L)'
;MNTELGLAAIALAGMSGVPGLMLPRGSNLGQRIATVLSVAASITGIWAAFRTLLLGPDPPRSLPLSMFGAEISIGIDALSAAFLLPIFVISGAAALFGEGYWKQSKNPRNGRKLRLFYGLLTAGLALLVASRDGASFLLGWEVMALSCFLAMSAEDDKKEVREASWIYFASTHVSTLILFAFFALYFAVKGSLVLEPFPVDRVDTAAANALFLLALAGFGLKAGIYPLHFWLPPAHASAPSHVSALMSGVLIKMGVYGLLRVCWLLPHVPLWWGGCLLALGCVSGVMGVAFAIAQHDLKRLLAYHSIENIGIIFMGMGLAVAGRSLGRPDWTTLGLCGAVLHTWNHGLFKALLFLAAGSTIHAVHTREIDRLGGLSKRMPLTAFFFLVGAAAICGLPPLNGFISEVFIYLGLFRTVSDVSVLTWALPLAGIPILALVGGLALACFVKVYGAVFLGVPRTECAELARESGAAMTAPMALLASACLWIGIAPGTIAPLLDPVAKFWAGGAAGAAVPLAAVAPLGWLGLAAGATALAIVAATLVFLRSSASAASALPTWDCGYAASAPSMQYTASSLAQGVVGLFSWLLLPSSSRPGAARPFAAGPFPVRAKFHQKVPDVILDRTILPAFGAVAWACFWFRLLQRGKINAYLLYVFITLLILLLWN
;
A
#
# COMPACT_ATOMS: atom_id res chain seq x y z
N MET A 1 23.33 8.54 18.93
CA MET A 1 22.67 9.77 18.40
C MET A 1 21.55 9.44 17.39
N ASN A 2 21.76 8.59 16.36
CA ASN A 2 20.70 8.23 15.38
C ASN A 2 19.51 7.52 16.04
N THR A 3 19.80 6.54 16.91
CA THR A 3 18.77 5.82 17.68
C THR A 3 17.99 6.78 18.61
N GLU A 4 18.65 7.73 19.24
CA GLU A 4 18.01 8.73 20.12
C GLU A 4 17.09 9.68 19.34
N LEU A 5 17.53 10.13 18.15
CA LEU A 5 16.68 10.90 17.24
C LEU A 5 15.46 10.10 16.79
N GLY A 6 15.65 8.81 16.50
CA GLY A 6 14.54 7.91 16.16
C GLY A 6 13.54 7.75 17.30
N LEU A 7 14.02 7.54 18.53
CA LEU A 7 13.18 7.49 19.73
C LEU A 7 12.42 8.79 19.96
N ALA A 8 13.09 9.94 19.80
CA ALA A 8 12.44 11.24 19.88
C ALA A 8 11.34 11.41 18.82
N ALA A 9 11.59 10.99 17.58
CA ALA A 9 10.60 11.02 16.52
C ALA A 9 9.38 10.12 16.81
N ILE A 10 9.60 8.90 17.35
CA ILE A 10 8.54 7.98 17.78
C ILE A 10 7.71 8.63 18.90
N ALA A 11 8.35 9.20 19.91
CA ALA A 11 7.68 9.86 21.03
C ALA A 11 6.86 11.06 20.57
N LEU A 12 7.45 11.95 19.75
CA LEU A 12 6.76 13.11 19.19
C LEU A 12 5.53 12.70 18.36
N ALA A 13 5.65 11.66 17.52
CA ALA A 13 4.54 11.15 16.75
C ALA A 13 3.43 10.61 17.65
N GLY A 14 3.75 9.77 18.64
CA GLY A 14 2.78 9.18 19.57
C GLY A 14 2.06 10.23 20.43
N MET A 15 2.78 11.26 20.83
CA MET A 15 2.24 12.36 21.64
C MET A 15 1.49 13.41 20.82
N SER A 16 1.59 13.41 19.49
CA SER A 16 1.09 14.50 18.63
C SER A 16 -0.40 14.79 18.81
N GLY A 17 -1.22 13.77 19.01
CA GLY A 17 -2.67 13.92 19.18
C GLY A 17 -3.12 14.23 20.61
N VAL A 18 -2.25 14.03 21.63
CA VAL A 18 -2.60 14.14 23.05
C VAL A 18 -3.05 15.57 23.44
N PRO A 19 -2.32 16.66 23.07
CA PRO A 19 -2.75 18.01 23.42
C PRO A 19 -4.16 18.37 22.93
N GLY A 20 -4.54 17.81 21.77
CA GLY A 20 -5.87 18.01 21.20
C GLY A 20 -7.00 17.43 22.05
N LEU A 21 -6.73 16.45 22.91
CA LEU A 21 -7.73 15.88 23.81
C LEU A 21 -8.13 16.83 24.94
N MET A 22 -7.21 17.69 25.37
CA MET A 22 -7.39 18.64 26.47
C MET A 22 -8.08 19.95 26.02
N LEU A 23 -8.08 20.22 24.72
CA LEU A 23 -8.61 21.47 24.16
C LEU A 23 -10.10 21.35 23.78
N PRO A 24 -10.86 22.46 23.67
CA PRO A 24 -12.27 22.44 23.31
C PRO A 24 -12.54 21.76 21.95
N ARG A 25 -13.64 21.00 21.85
CA ARG A 25 -14.00 20.21 20.66
C ARG A 25 -14.20 21.05 19.38
N GLY A 26 -14.61 22.31 19.51
CA GLY A 26 -14.82 23.23 18.38
C GLY A 26 -13.57 23.98 17.94
N SER A 27 -12.46 23.91 18.70
CA SER A 27 -11.24 24.66 18.42
C SER A 27 -10.31 23.90 17.44
N ASN A 28 -9.78 24.63 16.45
CA ASN A 28 -8.76 24.09 15.55
C ASN A 28 -7.34 24.15 16.17
N LEU A 29 -7.15 24.74 17.36
CA LEU A 29 -5.83 24.86 17.98
C LEU A 29 -5.19 23.49 18.23
N GLY A 30 -5.95 22.54 18.80
CA GLY A 30 -5.49 21.17 19.03
C GLY A 30 -5.10 20.43 17.74
N GLN A 31 -5.77 20.74 16.62
CA GLN A 31 -5.42 20.24 15.32
C GLN A 31 -4.05 20.79 14.84
N ARG A 32 -3.85 22.11 14.94
CA ARG A 32 -2.60 22.75 14.56
C ARG A 32 -1.41 22.22 15.37
N ILE A 33 -1.57 22.08 16.69
CA ILE A 33 -0.53 21.51 17.55
C ILE A 33 -0.21 20.07 17.11
N ALA A 34 -1.23 19.24 16.87
CA ALA A 34 -1.02 17.87 16.40
C ALA A 34 -0.28 17.83 15.05
N THR A 35 -0.61 18.71 14.12
CA THR A 35 0.06 18.81 12.82
C THR A 35 1.52 19.24 12.98
N VAL A 36 1.80 20.26 13.81
CA VAL A 36 3.17 20.74 14.07
C VAL A 36 4.02 19.62 14.69
N LEU A 37 3.49 18.92 15.70
CA LEU A 37 4.22 17.81 16.35
C LEU A 37 4.45 16.65 15.38
N SER A 38 3.48 16.32 14.53
CA SER A 38 3.62 15.28 13.50
C SER A 38 4.69 15.66 12.45
N VAL A 39 4.74 16.92 12.03
CA VAL A 39 5.77 17.43 11.11
C VAL A 39 7.14 17.43 11.78
N ALA A 40 7.24 17.86 13.03
CA ALA A 40 8.48 17.82 13.80
C ALA A 40 8.99 16.37 13.96
N ALA A 41 8.11 15.43 14.31
CA ALA A 41 8.43 14.01 14.34
C ALA A 41 8.95 13.51 12.97
N SER A 42 8.30 13.94 11.89
CA SER A 42 8.71 13.56 10.52
C SER A 42 10.09 14.09 10.17
N ILE A 43 10.37 15.35 10.42
CA ILE A 43 11.69 15.94 10.17
C ILE A 43 12.78 15.22 10.97
N THR A 44 12.54 14.99 12.27
CA THR A 44 13.48 14.30 13.16
C THR A 44 13.72 12.86 12.71
N GLY A 45 12.66 12.14 12.33
CA GLY A 45 12.75 10.75 11.89
C GLY A 45 13.42 10.59 10.52
N ILE A 46 13.15 11.50 9.57
CA ILE A 46 13.85 11.57 8.28
C ILE A 46 15.33 11.80 8.51
N TRP A 47 15.69 12.73 9.38
CA TRP A 47 17.08 13.05 9.71
C TRP A 47 17.80 11.85 10.33
N ALA A 48 17.17 11.15 11.28
CA ALA A 48 17.71 9.93 11.87
C ALA A 48 17.97 8.84 10.81
N ALA A 49 17.03 8.63 9.91
CA ALA A 49 17.14 7.64 8.84
C ALA A 49 18.27 8.00 7.84
N PHE A 50 18.32 9.23 7.36
CA PHE A 50 19.39 9.71 6.47
C PHE A 50 20.77 9.55 7.09
N ARG A 51 20.93 9.99 8.36
CA ARG A 51 22.19 9.82 9.06
C ARG A 51 22.62 8.36 9.17
N THR A 52 21.68 7.45 9.45
CA THR A 52 21.99 6.02 9.53
C THR A 52 22.44 5.45 8.19
N LEU A 53 21.79 5.85 7.09
CA LEU A 53 22.15 5.37 5.74
C LEU A 53 23.51 5.92 5.28
N LEU A 54 23.84 7.17 5.61
CA LEU A 54 25.06 7.82 5.12
C LEU A 54 26.26 7.62 6.05
N LEU A 55 26.04 7.58 7.37
CA LEU A 55 27.12 7.54 8.38
C LEU A 55 27.22 6.19 9.09
N GLY A 56 26.28 5.28 8.85
CA GLY A 56 26.20 3.98 9.51
C GLY A 56 25.31 3.96 10.77
N PRO A 57 24.94 2.74 11.23
CA PRO A 57 24.10 2.54 12.39
C PRO A 57 24.83 2.78 13.70
N ASP A 58 24.10 3.32 14.70
CA ASP A 58 24.55 3.29 16.10
C ASP A 58 24.22 1.94 16.74
N PRO A 59 24.92 1.57 17.84
CA PRO A 59 24.56 0.39 18.63
C PRO A 59 23.09 0.47 19.11
N PRO A 60 22.39 -0.68 19.19
CA PRO A 60 21.07 -0.72 19.79
C PRO A 60 21.07 -0.25 21.24
N ARG A 61 19.96 0.33 21.68
CA ARG A 61 19.76 0.78 23.06
C ARG A 61 18.79 -0.17 23.77
N SER A 62 19.22 -0.76 24.88
CA SER A 62 18.31 -1.46 25.80
C SER A 62 17.58 -0.43 26.66
N LEU A 63 16.25 -0.57 26.72
CA LEU A 63 15.41 0.19 27.63
C LEU A 63 15.23 -0.58 28.94
N PRO A 64 15.13 0.10 30.11
CA PRO A 64 14.99 -0.56 31.43
C PRO A 64 13.57 -1.11 31.63
N LEU A 65 13.03 -1.77 30.63
CA LEU A 65 11.72 -2.41 30.59
C LEU A 65 11.90 -3.83 30.07
N SER A 66 11.39 -4.81 30.80
CA SER A 66 11.35 -6.19 30.33
C SER A 66 9.92 -6.59 29.99
N MET A 67 9.72 -7.22 28.83
CA MET A 67 8.45 -7.81 28.42
C MET A 67 8.69 -9.27 28.01
N PHE A 68 7.86 -10.15 28.52
CA PHE A 68 7.95 -11.61 28.24
C PHE A 68 9.35 -12.21 28.51
N GLY A 69 10.06 -11.69 29.52
CA GLY A 69 11.40 -12.16 29.88
C GLY A 69 12.52 -11.67 28.95
N ALA A 70 12.23 -10.76 28.00
CA ALA A 70 13.22 -10.13 27.14
C ALA A 70 13.35 -8.64 27.47
N GLU A 71 14.58 -8.11 27.43
CA GLU A 71 14.83 -6.68 27.48
C GLU A 71 14.38 -6.04 26.17
N ILE A 72 13.69 -4.90 26.26
CA ILE A 72 13.29 -4.12 25.10
C ILE A 72 14.55 -3.47 24.50
N SER A 73 14.84 -3.80 23.26
CA SER A 73 15.98 -3.27 22.52
C SER A 73 15.53 -2.53 21.25
N ILE A 74 16.01 -1.29 21.09
CA ILE A 74 15.68 -0.42 19.96
C ILE A 74 16.95 0.03 19.26
N GLY A 75 16.96 -0.03 17.92
CA GLY A 75 18.07 0.40 17.10
C GLY A 75 17.64 0.66 15.66
N ILE A 76 18.44 1.41 14.93
CA ILE A 76 18.18 1.72 13.52
C ILE A 76 19.36 1.23 12.70
N ASP A 77 19.19 0.10 12.02
CA ASP A 77 20.13 -0.38 10.99
C ASP A 77 19.75 0.13 9.59
N ALA A 78 20.54 -0.21 8.58
CA ALA A 78 20.33 0.28 7.23
C ALA A 78 18.95 -0.14 6.67
N LEU A 79 18.48 -1.37 6.95
CA LEU A 79 17.15 -1.82 6.51
C LEU A 79 16.05 -1.03 7.22
N SER A 80 16.16 -0.83 8.53
CA SER A 80 15.21 -0.02 9.29
C SER A 80 15.18 1.43 8.81
N ALA A 81 16.34 2.04 8.58
CA ALA A 81 16.45 3.40 8.07
C ALA A 81 15.77 3.54 6.70
N ALA A 82 15.92 2.55 5.82
CA ALA A 82 15.23 2.53 4.53
C ALA A 82 13.71 2.54 4.65
N PHE A 83 13.14 1.91 5.67
CA PHE A 83 11.69 1.92 5.90
C PHE A 83 11.22 3.12 6.72
N LEU A 84 12.05 3.69 7.60
CA LEU A 84 11.73 4.92 8.33
C LEU A 84 11.57 6.13 7.41
N LEU A 85 12.34 6.23 6.32
CA LEU A 85 12.22 7.33 5.36
C LEU A 85 10.79 7.49 4.83
N PRO A 86 10.18 6.50 4.14
CA PRO A 86 8.81 6.64 3.66
C PRO A 86 7.79 6.78 4.80
N ILE A 87 8.02 6.16 5.98
CA ILE A 87 7.14 6.34 7.13
C ILE A 87 7.00 7.82 7.47
N PHE A 88 8.10 8.51 7.69
CA PHE A 88 8.06 9.89 8.15
C PHE A 88 7.75 10.89 7.02
N VAL A 89 8.21 10.67 5.79
CA VAL A 89 7.86 11.53 4.64
C VAL A 89 6.35 11.53 4.40
N ILE A 90 5.73 10.34 4.35
CA ILE A 90 4.32 10.21 4.04
C ILE A 90 3.45 10.63 5.23
N SER A 91 3.84 10.29 6.47
CA SER A 91 3.10 10.71 7.66
C SER A 91 3.06 12.24 7.79
N GLY A 92 4.17 12.92 7.58
CA GLY A 92 4.23 14.38 7.63
C GLY A 92 3.38 15.03 6.54
N ALA A 93 3.51 14.56 5.30
CA ALA A 93 2.73 15.07 4.18
C ALA A 93 1.22 14.84 4.38
N ALA A 94 0.81 13.66 4.83
CA ALA A 94 -0.59 13.34 5.06
C ALA A 94 -1.16 14.05 6.31
N ALA A 95 -0.35 14.34 7.34
CA ALA A 95 -0.76 15.16 8.49
C ALA A 95 -1.04 16.61 8.06
N LEU A 96 -0.17 17.21 7.24
CA LEU A 96 -0.39 18.53 6.65
C LEU A 96 -1.67 18.56 5.80
N PHE A 97 -1.87 17.56 4.94
CA PHE A 97 -3.10 17.44 4.16
C PHE A 97 -4.35 17.35 5.05
N GLY A 98 -4.27 16.60 6.15
CA GLY A 98 -5.34 16.45 7.14
C GLY A 98 -5.81 17.76 7.75
N GLU A 99 -4.93 18.79 7.83
CA GLU A 99 -5.26 20.14 8.32
C GLU A 99 -6.37 20.81 7.47
N GLY A 100 -6.30 20.66 6.16
CA GLY A 100 -7.32 21.17 5.24
C GLY A 100 -8.51 20.23 5.07
N TYR A 101 -8.23 18.92 4.99
CA TYR A 101 -9.18 17.88 4.63
C TYR A 101 -10.18 17.53 5.76
N TRP A 102 -9.71 17.45 7.03
CA TRP A 102 -10.51 16.99 8.17
C TRP A 102 -10.49 18.03 9.30
N LYS A 103 -11.04 19.24 9.03
CA LYS A 103 -11.05 20.35 9.98
C LYS A 103 -11.81 19.99 11.26
N GLN A 104 -11.20 20.26 12.43
CA GLN A 104 -11.79 19.98 13.74
C GLN A 104 -13.14 20.69 13.93
N SER A 105 -13.22 21.95 13.52
CA SER A 105 -14.46 22.75 13.61
C SER A 105 -15.63 22.14 12.83
N LYS A 106 -15.35 21.43 11.72
CA LYS A 106 -16.36 20.71 10.93
C LYS A 106 -16.61 19.29 11.43
N ASN A 107 -15.69 18.70 12.19
CA ASN A 107 -15.73 17.32 12.69
C ASN A 107 -15.51 17.26 14.22
N PRO A 108 -16.33 17.91 15.04
CA PRO A 108 -16.09 18.04 16.49
C PRO A 108 -16.23 16.70 17.23
N ARG A 109 -16.97 15.73 16.67
CA ARG A 109 -17.22 14.41 17.26
C ARG A 109 -16.02 13.48 17.20
N ASN A 110 -15.37 13.38 16.05
CA ASN A 110 -14.35 12.35 15.76
C ASN A 110 -12.94 12.89 15.45
N GLY A 111 -12.79 14.17 15.12
CA GLY A 111 -11.50 14.74 14.69
C GLY A 111 -10.38 14.64 15.73
N ARG A 112 -10.68 14.72 17.04
CA ARG A 112 -9.69 14.57 18.12
C ARG A 112 -9.17 13.11 18.20
N LYS A 113 -10.09 12.14 18.14
CA LYS A 113 -9.78 10.70 18.12
C LYS A 113 -8.94 10.35 16.91
N LEU A 114 -9.34 10.84 15.73
CA LEU A 114 -8.62 10.59 14.48
C LEU A 114 -7.15 11.03 14.57
N ARG A 115 -6.88 12.21 15.11
CA ARG A 115 -5.49 12.71 15.26
C ARG A 115 -4.68 11.94 16.28
N LEU A 116 -5.30 11.55 17.40
CA LEU A 116 -4.62 10.69 18.39
C LEU A 116 -4.16 9.39 17.74
N PHE A 117 -5.10 8.69 17.09
CA PHE A 117 -4.78 7.40 16.47
C PHE A 117 -3.90 7.53 15.22
N TYR A 118 -3.95 8.65 14.51
CA TYR A 118 -3.00 8.94 13.44
C TYR A 118 -1.56 9.07 13.95
N GLY A 119 -1.35 9.78 15.05
CA GLY A 119 -0.04 9.90 15.69
C GLY A 119 0.47 8.58 16.26
N LEU A 120 -0.39 7.82 16.94
CA LEU A 120 -0.07 6.47 17.45
C LEU A 120 0.21 5.48 16.31
N LEU A 121 -0.50 5.57 15.18
CA LEU A 121 -0.22 4.77 14.00
C LEU A 121 1.19 5.04 13.46
N THR A 122 1.57 6.32 13.32
CA THR A 122 2.91 6.70 12.89
C THR A 122 3.98 6.21 13.88
N ALA A 123 3.74 6.36 15.18
CA ALA A 123 4.64 5.88 16.22
C ALA A 123 4.79 4.35 16.21
N GLY A 124 3.67 3.61 16.06
CA GLY A 124 3.68 2.15 15.98
C GLY A 124 4.43 1.63 14.75
N LEU A 125 4.26 2.28 13.59
CA LEU A 125 5.02 1.98 12.36
C LEU A 125 6.53 2.16 12.56
N ALA A 126 6.93 3.28 13.16
CA ALA A 126 8.34 3.59 13.39
C ALA A 126 8.95 2.71 14.49
N LEU A 127 8.21 2.42 15.56
CA LEU A 127 8.63 1.51 16.64
C LEU A 127 8.90 0.11 16.10
N LEU A 128 7.98 -0.42 15.28
CA LEU A 128 8.10 -1.74 14.67
C LEU A 128 9.42 -1.90 13.90
N VAL A 129 9.75 -0.95 13.04
CA VAL A 129 10.98 -1.01 12.23
C VAL A 129 12.25 -0.77 13.06
N ALA A 130 12.15 -0.03 14.16
CA ALA A 130 13.25 0.24 15.07
C ALA A 130 13.47 -0.89 16.10
N SER A 131 12.52 -1.82 16.27
CA SER A 131 12.62 -2.92 17.22
C SER A 131 13.76 -3.88 16.88
N ARG A 132 14.49 -4.32 17.92
CA ARG A 132 15.59 -5.30 17.84
C ARG A 132 15.32 -6.59 18.60
N ASP A 133 14.10 -6.74 19.12
CA ASP A 133 13.61 -7.94 19.79
C ASP A 133 12.15 -8.21 19.38
N GLY A 134 11.73 -9.47 19.51
CA GLY A 134 10.40 -9.91 19.11
C GLY A 134 9.27 -9.31 19.96
N ALA A 135 9.52 -8.97 21.23
CA ALA A 135 8.51 -8.40 22.11
C ALA A 135 8.18 -6.95 21.71
N SER A 136 9.19 -6.11 21.56
CA SER A 136 9.01 -4.73 21.09
C SER A 136 8.47 -4.68 19.66
N PHE A 137 8.86 -5.63 18.80
CA PHE A 137 8.33 -5.76 17.44
C PHE A 137 6.81 -6.01 17.46
N LEU A 138 6.36 -7.00 18.26
CA LEU A 138 4.93 -7.31 18.40
C LEU A 138 4.15 -6.17 19.07
N LEU A 139 4.75 -5.45 20.02
CA LEU A 139 4.14 -4.25 20.61
C LEU A 139 3.92 -3.17 19.52
N GLY A 140 4.95 -2.85 18.75
CA GLY A 140 4.85 -1.89 17.64
C GLY A 140 3.81 -2.34 16.60
N TRP A 141 3.75 -3.65 16.30
CA TRP A 141 2.78 -4.23 15.40
C TRP A 141 1.34 -4.04 15.88
N GLU A 142 1.05 -4.30 17.16
CA GLU A 142 -0.28 -4.12 17.73
C GLU A 142 -0.68 -2.66 17.87
N VAL A 143 0.23 -1.77 18.30
CA VAL A 143 -0.02 -0.33 18.35
C VAL A 143 -0.38 0.19 16.95
N MET A 144 0.37 -0.20 15.91
CA MET A 144 0.08 0.12 14.51
C MET A 144 -1.30 -0.43 14.09
N ALA A 145 -1.60 -1.70 14.41
CA ALA A 145 -2.81 -2.38 13.95
C ALA A 145 -4.07 -1.75 14.56
N LEU A 146 -4.09 -1.58 15.89
CA LEU A 146 -5.23 -1.00 16.62
C LEU A 146 -5.42 0.48 16.28
N SER A 147 -4.34 1.24 16.20
CA SER A 147 -4.42 2.66 15.84
C SER A 147 -4.95 2.86 14.43
N CYS A 148 -4.57 2.00 13.48
CA CYS A 148 -5.12 2.03 12.13
C CYS A 148 -6.61 1.69 12.10
N PHE A 149 -7.05 0.65 12.83
CA PHE A 149 -8.46 0.30 12.98
C PHE A 149 -9.29 1.49 13.47
N LEU A 150 -8.82 2.17 14.52
CA LEU A 150 -9.50 3.30 15.13
C LEU A 150 -9.44 4.58 14.27
N ALA A 151 -8.38 4.75 13.49
CA ALA A 151 -8.25 5.87 12.56
C ALA A 151 -9.15 5.68 11.31
N MET A 152 -9.24 4.46 10.76
CA MET A 152 -10.09 4.20 9.59
C MET A 152 -11.57 4.19 9.93
N SER A 153 -11.96 3.85 11.15
CA SER A 153 -13.34 3.88 11.65
C SER A 153 -13.80 5.26 12.10
N ALA A 154 -13.18 6.35 11.61
CA ALA A 154 -13.55 7.71 11.99
C ALA A 154 -15.01 8.06 11.66
N GLU A 155 -15.60 7.48 10.61
CA GLU A 155 -17.01 7.63 10.22
C GLU A 155 -17.83 6.37 10.57
N ASP A 156 -17.76 5.91 11.81
CA ASP A 156 -18.39 4.69 12.32
C ASP A 156 -19.93 4.70 12.34
N ASP A 157 -20.56 5.83 12.07
CA ASP A 157 -21.98 5.97 11.80
C ASP A 157 -22.40 5.29 10.48
N LYS A 158 -21.50 5.18 9.50
CA LYS A 158 -21.74 4.50 8.23
C LYS A 158 -21.55 2.98 8.37
N LYS A 159 -22.56 2.21 7.95
CA LYS A 159 -22.53 0.74 8.00
C LYS A 159 -21.33 0.16 7.24
N GLU A 160 -21.05 0.67 6.04
CA GLU A 160 -19.93 0.24 5.19
C GLU A 160 -18.57 0.44 5.88
N VAL A 161 -18.40 1.54 6.63
CA VAL A 161 -17.18 1.81 7.38
C VAL A 161 -17.01 0.82 8.53
N ARG A 162 -18.10 0.50 9.26
CA ARG A 162 -18.03 -0.50 10.34
C ARG A 162 -17.68 -1.88 9.81
N GLU A 163 -18.32 -2.34 8.73
CA GLU A 163 -18.04 -3.64 8.12
C GLU A 163 -16.59 -3.73 7.62
N ALA A 164 -16.11 -2.73 6.89
CA ALA A 164 -14.73 -2.68 6.43
C ALA A 164 -13.71 -2.66 7.58
N SER A 165 -14.02 -1.92 8.65
CA SER A 165 -13.17 -1.85 9.84
C SER A 165 -13.09 -3.20 10.56
N TRP A 166 -14.20 -3.92 10.68
CA TRP A 166 -14.21 -5.25 11.27
C TRP A 166 -13.45 -6.28 10.43
N ILE A 167 -13.56 -6.24 9.09
CA ILE A 167 -12.78 -7.10 8.19
C ILE A 167 -11.28 -6.84 8.40
N TYR A 168 -10.87 -5.56 8.45
CA TYR A 168 -9.49 -5.18 8.72
C TYR A 168 -9.03 -5.70 10.10
N PHE A 169 -9.83 -5.46 11.15
CA PHE A 169 -9.52 -5.86 12.52
C PHE A 169 -9.32 -7.37 12.63
N ALA A 170 -10.26 -8.16 12.13
CA ALA A 170 -10.17 -9.62 12.15
C ALA A 170 -8.95 -10.12 11.38
N SER A 171 -8.71 -9.61 10.17
CA SER A 171 -7.57 -10.00 9.33
C SER A 171 -6.24 -9.68 9.99
N THR A 172 -6.13 -8.50 10.61
CA THR A 172 -4.89 -8.08 11.25
C THR A 172 -4.57 -8.91 12.48
N HIS A 173 -5.61 -9.32 13.28
CA HIS A 173 -5.40 -10.18 14.45
C HIS A 173 -5.07 -11.63 14.07
N VAL A 174 -5.64 -12.15 12.96
CA VAL A 174 -5.19 -13.43 12.38
C VAL A 174 -3.71 -13.36 12.02
N SER A 175 -3.28 -12.26 11.37
CA SER A 175 -1.85 -12.03 11.09
C SER A 175 -1.01 -12.02 12.36
N THR A 176 -1.46 -11.34 13.42
CA THR A 176 -0.77 -11.27 14.70
C THR A 176 -0.66 -12.66 15.37
N LEU A 177 -1.73 -13.47 15.34
CA LEU A 177 -1.69 -14.84 15.88
C LEU A 177 -0.66 -15.71 15.15
N ILE A 178 -0.56 -15.57 13.81
CA ILE A 178 0.46 -16.27 13.02
C ILE A 178 1.87 -15.77 13.42
N LEU A 179 2.03 -14.47 13.64
CA LEU A 179 3.32 -13.92 14.09
C LEU A 179 3.67 -14.33 15.53
N PHE A 180 2.70 -14.53 16.42
CA PHE A 180 2.97 -15.15 17.73
C PHE A 180 3.51 -16.57 17.57
N ALA A 181 2.92 -17.38 16.69
CA ALA A 181 3.44 -18.71 16.38
C ALA A 181 4.86 -18.63 15.76
N PHE A 182 5.12 -17.65 14.89
CA PHE A 182 6.45 -17.40 14.34
C PHE A 182 7.47 -17.08 15.46
N PHE A 183 7.17 -16.15 16.36
CA PHE A 183 8.10 -15.77 17.44
C PHE A 183 8.24 -16.84 18.50
N ALA A 184 7.20 -17.65 18.74
CA ALA A 184 7.30 -18.83 19.61
C ALA A 184 8.27 -19.88 19.03
N LEU A 185 8.14 -20.20 17.76
CA LEU A 185 9.08 -21.09 17.08
C LEU A 185 10.49 -20.49 16.99
N TYR A 186 10.60 -19.18 16.70
CA TYR A 186 11.86 -18.46 16.69
C TYR A 186 12.58 -18.59 18.04
N PHE A 187 11.86 -18.36 19.16
CA PHE A 187 12.39 -18.51 20.50
C PHE A 187 12.78 -19.96 20.81
N ALA A 188 11.94 -20.92 20.44
CA ALA A 188 12.23 -22.34 20.68
C ALA A 188 13.53 -22.80 19.97
N VAL A 189 13.81 -22.27 18.78
CA VAL A 189 15.02 -22.62 18.01
C VAL A 189 16.24 -21.81 18.46
N LYS A 190 16.08 -20.49 18.72
CA LYS A 190 17.20 -19.59 19.05
C LYS A 190 17.52 -19.51 20.53
N GLY A 191 16.54 -19.72 21.41
CA GLY A 191 16.65 -19.54 22.87
C GLY A 191 16.55 -18.07 23.30
N SER A 192 16.26 -17.13 22.38
CA SER A 192 16.16 -15.69 22.63
C SER A 192 15.24 -15.01 21.61
N LEU A 193 14.62 -13.89 22.00
CA LEU A 193 13.80 -13.06 21.12
C LEU A 193 14.59 -11.96 20.41
N VAL A 194 15.89 -11.86 20.62
CA VAL A 194 16.75 -10.84 19.98
C VAL A 194 16.82 -11.10 18.48
N LEU A 195 16.57 -10.05 17.67
CA LEU A 195 16.52 -10.10 16.21
C LEU A 195 17.93 -9.94 15.61
N GLU A 196 18.72 -10.99 15.71
CA GLU A 196 20.06 -11.12 15.12
C GLU A 196 20.12 -12.37 14.26
N PRO A 197 20.99 -12.43 13.24
CA PRO A 197 21.17 -13.62 12.43
C PRO A 197 21.40 -14.89 13.29
N PHE A 198 20.79 -16.00 12.85
CA PHE A 198 21.05 -17.28 13.48
C PHE A 198 22.49 -17.73 13.21
N PRO A 199 23.16 -18.37 14.17
CA PRO A 199 24.38 -19.14 13.90
C PRO A 199 24.07 -20.25 12.88
N VAL A 200 25.02 -20.50 11.96
CA VAL A 200 24.83 -21.41 10.83
C VAL A 200 24.38 -22.82 11.27
N ASP A 201 24.90 -23.28 12.41
CA ASP A 201 24.68 -24.65 12.92
C ASP A 201 23.44 -24.79 13.83
N ARG A 202 22.73 -23.69 14.10
CA ARG A 202 21.59 -23.67 15.06
C ARG A 202 20.23 -23.88 14.44
N VAL A 203 20.12 -23.78 13.12
CA VAL A 203 18.82 -23.87 12.42
C VAL A 203 18.89 -24.98 11.37
N ASP A 204 18.10 -26.01 11.56
CA ASP A 204 17.91 -27.01 10.52
C ASP A 204 16.98 -26.50 9.39
N THR A 205 16.99 -27.19 8.27
CA THR A 205 16.22 -26.82 7.08
C THR A 205 14.71 -26.84 7.34
N ALA A 206 14.21 -27.72 8.18
CA ALA A 206 12.79 -27.85 8.48
C ALA A 206 12.30 -26.65 9.32
N ALA A 207 13.04 -26.28 10.37
CA ALA A 207 12.75 -25.11 11.19
C ALA A 207 12.87 -23.81 10.37
N ALA A 208 13.89 -23.67 9.51
CA ALA A 208 14.03 -22.51 8.62
C ALA A 208 12.83 -22.37 7.68
N ASN A 209 12.40 -23.47 7.05
CA ASN A 209 11.21 -23.49 6.19
C ASN A 209 9.92 -23.16 6.96
N ALA A 210 9.75 -23.70 8.16
CA ALA A 210 8.59 -23.39 8.98
C ALA A 210 8.54 -21.90 9.39
N LEU A 211 9.68 -21.32 9.79
CA LEU A 211 9.80 -19.88 10.07
C LEU A 211 9.48 -19.04 8.84
N PHE A 212 10.00 -19.40 7.67
CA PHE A 212 9.71 -18.70 6.42
C PHE A 212 8.21 -18.76 6.07
N LEU A 213 7.57 -19.93 6.17
CA LEU A 213 6.15 -20.09 5.83
C LEU A 213 5.24 -19.33 6.81
N LEU A 214 5.53 -19.35 8.12
CA LEU A 214 4.81 -18.56 9.11
C LEU A 214 5.00 -17.04 8.85
N ALA A 215 6.21 -16.62 8.53
CA ALA A 215 6.50 -15.24 8.16
C ALA A 215 5.76 -14.84 6.87
N LEU A 216 5.79 -15.69 5.85
CA LEU A 216 5.08 -15.44 4.58
C LEU A 216 3.57 -15.32 4.80
N ALA A 217 2.97 -16.18 5.61
CA ALA A 217 1.54 -16.11 5.94
C ALA A 217 1.21 -14.84 6.75
N GLY A 218 1.93 -14.58 7.86
CA GLY A 218 1.66 -13.45 8.74
C GLY A 218 1.95 -12.10 8.07
N PHE A 219 3.17 -11.92 7.58
CA PHE A 219 3.56 -10.67 6.91
C PHE A 219 2.91 -10.52 5.54
N GLY A 220 2.68 -11.61 4.79
CA GLY A 220 1.98 -11.60 3.51
C GLY A 220 0.53 -11.13 3.63
N LEU A 221 -0.18 -11.56 4.69
CA LEU A 221 -1.53 -11.08 4.99
C LEU A 221 -1.52 -9.56 5.25
N LYS A 222 -0.54 -9.04 5.98
CA LYS A 222 -0.41 -7.59 6.23
C LYS A 222 -0.01 -6.82 4.98
N ALA A 223 0.87 -7.36 4.15
CA ALA A 223 1.25 -6.78 2.86
C ALA A 223 0.08 -6.74 1.88
N GLY A 224 -0.89 -7.62 2.04
CA GLY A 224 -2.02 -7.76 1.13
C GLY A 224 -1.63 -8.43 -0.19
N ILE A 225 -0.71 -9.42 -0.16
CA ILE A 225 -0.37 -10.22 -1.33
C ILE A 225 -1.55 -11.14 -1.70
N TYR A 226 -1.80 -11.36 -2.99
CA TYR A 226 -2.85 -12.30 -3.41
C TYR A 226 -2.48 -13.75 -2.99
N PRO A 227 -3.42 -14.52 -2.38
CA PRO A 227 -4.85 -14.26 -2.13
C PRO A 227 -5.16 -13.60 -0.78
N LEU A 228 -4.19 -13.19 -0.01
CA LEU A 228 -4.36 -12.64 1.36
C LEU A 228 -4.74 -11.13 1.38
N HIS A 229 -5.17 -10.58 0.23
CA HIS A 229 -5.45 -9.15 0.02
C HIS A 229 -6.86 -8.69 0.42
N PHE A 230 -7.77 -9.58 0.69
CA PHE A 230 -9.22 -9.36 0.75
C PHE A 230 -9.69 -8.22 1.68
N TRP A 231 -8.93 -7.90 2.71
CA TRP A 231 -9.23 -6.83 3.66
C TRP A 231 -8.90 -5.42 3.12
N LEU A 232 -7.97 -5.35 2.17
CA LEU A 232 -7.33 -4.10 1.75
C LEU A 232 -8.28 -3.18 0.94
N PRO A 233 -9.03 -3.65 -0.09
CA PRO A 233 -9.90 -2.78 -0.87
C PRO A 233 -11.04 -2.14 -0.05
N PRO A 234 -11.79 -2.85 0.81
CA PRO A 234 -12.81 -2.24 1.64
C PRO A 234 -12.22 -1.28 2.68
N ALA A 235 -11.06 -1.61 3.28
CA ALA A 235 -10.41 -0.77 4.27
C ALA A 235 -10.00 0.60 3.70
N HIS A 236 -9.32 0.62 2.56
CA HIS A 236 -8.90 1.86 1.90
C HIS A 236 -10.06 2.70 1.38
N ALA A 237 -11.12 2.07 0.86
CA ALA A 237 -12.29 2.79 0.39
C ALA A 237 -13.01 3.52 1.52
N SER A 238 -13.02 2.94 2.72
CA SER A 238 -13.76 3.46 3.90
C SER A 238 -12.97 4.47 4.74
N ALA A 239 -11.64 4.34 4.82
CA ALA A 239 -10.81 5.24 5.63
C ALA A 239 -10.79 6.68 5.10
N PRO A 240 -10.61 7.73 5.93
CA PRO A 240 -10.31 9.08 5.47
C PRO A 240 -9.09 9.11 4.54
N SER A 241 -9.07 9.95 3.50
CA SER A 241 -8.07 9.86 2.42
C SER A 241 -6.62 10.03 2.88
N HIS A 242 -6.34 10.87 3.86
CA HIS A 242 -5.00 11.02 4.45
C HIS A 242 -4.58 9.78 5.27
N VAL A 243 -5.53 9.07 5.89
CA VAL A 243 -5.29 7.77 6.53
C VAL A 243 -5.05 6.71 5.46
N SER A 244 -5.85 6.69 4.37
CA SER A 244 -5.64 5.77 3.23
C SER A 244 -4.27 5.97 2.58
N ALA A 245 -3.77 7.22 2.50
CA ALA A 245 -2.43 7.53 2.01
C ALA A 245 -1.34 6.88 2.88
N LEU A 246 -1.47 6.95 4.22
CA LEU A 246 -0.55 6.31 5.14
C LEU A 246 -0.68 4.77 5.13
N MET A 247 -1.90 4.25 5.07
CA MET A 247 -2.14 2.81 4.97
C MET A 247 -1.52 2.21 3.71
N SER A 248 -1.80 2.76 2.54
CA SER A 248 -1.25 2.28 1.27
C SER A 248 0.22 2.62 1.12
N GLY A 249 0.62 3.84 1.51
CA GLY A 249 1.99 4.32 1.37
C GLY A 249 2.99 3.59 2.25
N VAL A 250 2.59 3.15 3.46
CA VAL A 250 3.53 2.65 4.47
C VAL A 250 3.05 1.39 5.17
N LEU A 251 1.82 1.34 5.70
CA LEU A 251 1.38 0.27 6.59
C LEU A 251 1.51 -1.13 5.96
N ILE A 252 1.09 -1.31 4.71
CA ILE A 252 1.23 -2.60 4.01
C ILE A 252 2.70 -3.00 3.79
N LYS A 253 3.64 -2.03 3.75
CA LYS A 253 5.08 -2.28 3.61
C LYS A 253 5.71 -2.85 4.89
N MET A 254 5.01 -2.81 6.01
CA MET A 254 5.49 -3.49 7.23
C MET A 254 5.52 -5.01 7.04
N GLY A 255 4.62 -5.56 6.20
CA GLY A 255 4.71 -6.95 5.75
C GLY A 255 5.96 -7.22 4.89
N VAL A 256 6.29 -6.31 3.98
CA VAL A 256 7.53 -6.38 3.19
C VAL A 256 8.78 -6.31 4.08
N TYR A 257 8.79 -5.35 5.02
CA TYR A 257 9.87 -5.21 6.00
C TYR A 257 10.08 -6.51 6.81
N GLY A 258 8.98 -7.08 7.34
CA GLY A 258 9.05 -8.30 8.13
C GLY A 258 9.63 -9.48 7.34
N LEU A 259 9.21 -9.68 6.09
CA LEU A 259 9.75 -10.74 5.23
C LEU A 259 11.23 -10.52 4.90
N LEU A 260 11.64 -9.29 4.55
CA LEU A 260 13.05 -8.97 4.31
C LEU A 260 13.88 -9.21 5.58
N ARG A 261 13.34 -8.85 6.75
CA ARG A 261 13.99 -9.07 8.05
C ARG A 261 14.17 -10.57 8.33
N VAL A 262 13.15 -11.38 8.11
CA VAL A 262 13.22 -12.85 8.32
C VAL A 262 14.22 -13.49 7.36
N CYS A 263 14.21 -13.12 6.09
CA CYS A 263 15.21 -13.61 5.14
C CYS A 263 16.65 -13.20 5.51
N TRP A 264 16.83 -12.04 6.16
CA TRP A 264 18.13 -11.62 6.68
C TRP A 264 18.56 -12.40 7.92
N LEU A 265 17.61 -12.74 8.83
CA LEU A 265 17.89 -13.49 10.06
C LEU A 265 18.37 -14.93 9.78
N LEU A 266 17.93 -15.55 8.68
CA LEU A 266 18.20 -16.96 8.37
C LEU A 266 19.48 -17.11 7.54
N PRO A 267 20.43 -17.97 7.99
CA PRO A 267 21.74 -18.09 7.33
C PRO A 267 21.63 -18.77 5.96
N HIS A 268 20.83 -19.82 5.87
CA HIS A 268 20.57 -20.57 4.65
C HIS A 268 19.20 -20.22 4.09
N VAL A 269 19.18 -19.77 2.85
CA VAL A 269 17.97 -19.36 2.13
C VAL A 269 17.81 -20.30 0.94
N PRO A 270 16.92 -21.31 1.03
CA PRO A 270 16.68 -22.22 -0.10
C PRO A 270 16.14 -21.49 -1.32
N LEU A 271 16.51 -21.94 -2.51
CA LEU A 271 16.13 -21.33 -3.79
C LEU A 271 14.63 -21.23 -3.99
N TRP A 272 13.87 -22.23 -3.50
CA TRP A 272 12.40 -22.24 -3.65
C TRP A 272 11.70 -21.07 -2.93
N TRP A 273 12.32 -20.46 -1.88
CA TRP A 273 11.77 -19.26 -1.26
C TRP A 273 11.72 -18.11 -2.26
N GLY A 274 12.83 -17.89 -3.00
CA GLY A 274 12.90 -16.90 -4.07
C GLY A 274 11.86 -17.15 -5.16
N GLY A 275 11.73 -18.42 -5.59
CA GLY A 275 10.71 -18.84 -6.54
C GLY A 275 9.29 -18.59 -6.05
N CYS A 276 8.99 -18.92 -4.78
CA CYS A 276 7.69 -18.69 -4.16
C CYS A 276 7.33 -17.20 -4.13
N LEU A 277 8.26 -16.35 -3.67
CA LEU A 277 8.03 -14.90 -3.62
C LEU A 277 7.81 -14.32 -5.02
N LEU A 278 8.59 -14.75 -6.01
CA LEU A 278 8.48 -14.31 -7.40
C LEU A 278 7.13 -14.74 -8.00
N ALA A 279 6.70 -15.99 -7.79
CA ALA A 279 5.42 -16.51 -8.25
C ALA A 279 4.22 -15.74 -7.64
N LEU A 280 4.23 -15.55 -6.32
CA LEU A 280 3.23 -14.75 -5.63
C LEU A 280 3.22 -13.30 -6.12
N GLY A 281 4.40 -12.74 -6.39
CA GLY A 281 4.54 -11.41 -6.96
C GLY A 281 3.90 -11.29 -8.34
N CYS A 282 4.18 -12.23 -9.25
CA CYS A 282 3.59 -12.29 -10.58
C CYS A 282 2.05 -12.39 -10.53
N VAL A 283 1.53 -13.33 -9.72
CA VAL A 283 0.09 -13.52 -9.57
C VAL A 283 -0.57 -12.28 -8.99
N SER A 284 0.02 -11.69 -7.95
CA SER A 284 -0.53 -10.50 -7.30
C SER A 284 -0.52 -9.28 -8.22
N GLY A 285 0.53 -9.12 -9.04
CA GLY A 285 0.62 -8.05 -10.03
C GLY A 285 -0.54 -8.11 -11.02
N VAL A 286 -0.74 -9.25 -11.68
CA VAL A 286 -1.81 -9.43 -12.67
C VAL A 286 -3.19 -9.33 -12.04
N MET A 287 -3.42 -10.01 -10.90
CA MET A 287 -4.73 -10.00 -10.23
C MET A 287 -5.10 -8.60 -9.74
N GLY A 288 -4.13 -7.89 -9.11
CA GLY A 288 -4.34 -6.54 -8.61
C GLY A 288 -4.79 -5.58 -9.71
N VAL A 289 -4.09 -5.54 -10.84
CA VAL A 289 -4.44 -4.63 -11.95
C VAL A 289 -5.74 -5.04 -12.65
N ALA A 290 -6.00 -6.34 -12.83
CA ALA A 290 -7.23 -6.83 -13.44
C ALA A 290 -8.47 -6.45 -12.60
N PHE A 291 -8.41 -6.60 -11.27
CA PHE A 291 -9.47 -6.13 -10.38
C PHE A 291 -9.58 -4.60 -10.35
N ALA A 292 -8.47 -3.85 -10.43
CA ALA A 292 -8.47 -2.40 -10.44
C ALA A 292 -9.23 -1.82 -11.65
N ILE A 293 -8.96 -2.34 -12.86
CA ILE A 293 -9.63 -1.90 -14.10
C ILE A 293 -11.16 -2.04 -14.00
N ALA A 294 -11.63 -3.06 -13.28
CA ALA A 294 -13.05 -3.34 -13.14
C ALA A 294 -13.77 -2.45 -12.09
N GLN A 295 -13.06 -1.63 -11.32
CA GLN A 295 -13.69 -0.80 -10.28
C GLN A 295 -14.28 0.49 -10.82
N HIS A 296 -15.39 0.92 -10.18
CA HIS A 296 -16.09 2.20 -10.42
C HIS A 296 -15.93 3.18 -9.25
N ASP A 297 -15.40 2.73 -8.10
CA ASP A 297 -15.05 3.55 -6.94
C ASP A 297 -13.58 3.94 -7.03
N LEU A 298 -13.28 5.26 -7.01
CA LEU A 298 -11.93 5.79 -7.19
C LEU A 298 -10.94 5.29 -6.13
N LYS A 299 -11.36 5.24 -4.85
CA LYS A 299 -10.49 4.77 -3.77
C LYS A 299 -10.29 3.26 -3.79
N ARG A 300 -11.33 2.50 -4.15
CA ARG A 300 -11.27 1.05 -4.27
C ARG A 300 -10.36 0.64 -5.44
N LEU A 301 -10.43 1.35 -6.55
CA LEU A 301 -9.52 1.19 -7.69
C LEU A 301 -8.06 1.40 -7.26
N LEU A 302 -7.78 2.51 -6.57
CA LEU A 302 -6.44 2.77 -6.04
C LEU A 302 -5.98 1.69 -5.06
N ALA A 303 -6.89 1.10 -4.28
CA ALA A 303 -6.56 0.02 -3.34
C ALA A 303 -6.08 -1.25 -4.07
N TYR A 304 -6.76 -1.68 -5.14
CA TYR A 304 -6.33 -2.83 -5.95
C TYR A 304 -4.97 -2.60 -6.63
N HIS A 305 -4.68 -1.38 -7.06
CA HIS A 305 -3.34 -1.02 -7.52
C HIS A 305 -2.26 -1.10 -6.42
N SER A 306 -2.63 -1.12 -5.14
CA SER A 306 -1.65 -1.40 -4.08
C SER A 306 -1.27 -2.87 -4.02
N ILE A 307 -2.24 -3.78 -4.28
CA ILE A 307 -2.01 -5.23 -4.38
C ILE A 307 -1.08 -5.55 -5.55
N GLU A 308 -1.33 -4.92 -6.71
CA GLU A 308 -0.47 -4.98 -7.88
C GLU A 308 0.98 -4.61 -7.55
N ASN A 309 1.19 -3.44 -6.96
CA ASN A 309 2.52 -2.92 -6.67
C ASN A 309 3.24 -3.70 -5.55
N ILE A 310 2.53 -4.26 -4.58
CA ILE A 310 3.09 -5.26 -3.65
C ILE A 310 3.58 -6.48 -4.43
N GLY A 311 2.86 -6.89 -5.48
CA GLY A 311 3.33 -7.95 -6.39
C GLY A 311 4.67 -7.61 -7.02
N ILE A 312 4.87 -6.39 -7.53
CA ILE A 312 6.15 -5.93 -8.12
C ILE A 312 7.28 -5.96 -7.07
N ILE A 313 7.01 -5.49 -5.84
CA ILE A 313 7.98 -5.58 -4.73
C ILE A 313 8.35 -7.04 -4.45
N PHE A 314 7.39 -7.96 -4.42
CA PHE A 314 7.64 -9.38 -4.20
C PHE A 314 8.44 -10.03 -5.33
N MET A 315 8.26 -9.58 -6.59
CA MET A 315 9.12 -10.02 -7.70
C MET A 315 10.59 -9.63 -7.47
N GLY A 316 10.84 -8.39 -7.06
CA GLY A 316 12.18 -7.93 -6.69
C GLY A 316 12.77 -8.68 -5.49
N MET A 317 11.96 -8.92 -4.44
CA MET A 317 12.38 -9.71 -3.28
C MET A 317 12.70 -11.16 -3.66
N GLY A 318 11.89 -11.79 -4.50
CA GLY A 318 12.11 -13.15 -4.98
C GLY A 318 13.42 -13.27 -5.73
N LEU A 319 13.74 -12.30 -6.59
CA LEU A 319 15.02 -12.22 -7.29
C LEU A 319 16.19 -12.03 -6.32
N ALA A 320 16.07 -11.17 -5.31
CA ALA A 320 17.11 -10.94 -4.31
C ALA A 320 17.40 -12.20 -3.49
N VAL A 321 16.34 -12.91 -3.05
CA VAL A 321 16.43 -14.16 -2.29
C VAL A 321 17.06 -15.27 -3.15
N ALA A 322 16.69 -15.38 -4.43
CA ALA A 322 17.29 -16.31 -5.37
C ALA A 322 18.78 -16.00 -5.63
N GLY A 323 19.11 -14.72 -5.81
CA GLY A 323 20.50 -14.27 -5.96
C GLY A 323 21.38 -14.65 -4.77
N ARG A 324 20.85 -14.46 -3.53
CA ARG A 324 21.55 -14.88 -2.31
C ARG A 324 21.72 -16.39 -2.22
N SER A 325 20.69 -17.17 -2.58
CA SER A 325 20.72 -18.64 -2.58
C SER A 325 21.78 -19.21 -3.54
N LEU A 326 21.97 -18.55 -4.69
CA LEU A 326 22.89 -19.00 -5.74
C LEU A 326 24.27 -18.32 -5.70
N GLY A 327 24.53 -17.46 -4.72
CA GLY A 327 25.77 -16.69 -4.65
C GLY A 327 25.93 -15.70 -5.82
N ARG A 328 24.83 -15.12 -6.33
CA ARG A 328 24.82 -14.14 -7.44
C ARG A 328 24.62 -12.72 -6.87
N PRO A 329 25.71 -11.99 -6.57
CA PRO A 329 25.61 -10.67 -5.92
C PRO A 329 24.93 -9.61 -6.79
N ASP A 330 25.01 -9.73 -8.11
CA ASP A 330 24.34 -8.86 -9.06
C ASP A 330 22.81 -9.01 -9.01
N TRP A 331 22.29 -10.24 -8.93
CA TRP A 331 20.84 -10.49 -8.76
C TRP A 331 20.36 -10.04 -7.38
N THR A 332 21.17 -10.30 -6.34
CA THR A 332 20.88 -9.87 -4.98
C THR A 332 20.75 -8.36 -4.92
N THR A 333 21.70 -7.61 -5.48
CA THR A 333 21.68 -6.14 -5.46
C THR A 333 20.52 -5.58 -6.28
N LEU A 334 20.35 -6.02 -7.54
CA LEU A 334 19.28 -5.51 -8.41
C LEU A 334 17.89 -5.84 -7.86
N GLY A 335 17.68 -7.07 -7.38
CA GLY A 335 16.41 -7.50 -6.80
C GLY A 335 16.07 -6.73 -5.52
N LEU A 336 17.03 -6.60 -4.59
CA LEU A 336 16.80 -5.92 -3.32
C LEU A 336 16.66 -4.41 -3.49
N CYS A 337 17.58 -3.77 -4.23
CA CYS A 337 17.50 -2.34 -4.51
C CYS A 337 16.22 -2.00 -5.29
N GLY A 338 15.82 -2.85 -6.26
CA GLY A 338 14.56 -2.74 -6.98
C GLY A 338 13.37 -2.82 -6.03
N ALA A 339 13.31 -3.81 -5.15
CA ALA A 339 12.22 -3.98 -4.18
C ALA A 339 12.14 -2.83 -3.17
N VAL A 340 13.28 -2.42 -2.58
CA VAL A 340 13.34 -1.33 -1.59
C VAL A 340 13.01 0.01 -2.26
N LEU A 341 13.58 0.31 -3.42
CA LEU A 341 13.25 1.53 -4.15
C LEU A 341 11.79 1.53 -4.60
N HIS A 342 11.25 0.40 -5.06
CA HIS A 342 9.84 0.32 -5.41
C HIS A 342 8.93 0.49 -4.18
N THR A 343 9.37 0.06 -3.00
CA THR A 343 8.68 0.34 -1.73
C THR A 343 8.60 1.85 -1.46
N TRP A 344 9.68 2.62 -1.68
CA TRP A 344 9.69 4.07 -1.56
C TRP A 344 8.81 4.73 -2.61
N ASN A 345 9.01 4.38 -3.88
CA ASN A 345 8.32 4.94 -5.04
C ASN A 345 6.82 4.73 -4.94
N HIS A 346 6.41 3.48 -4.66
CA HIS A 346 5.01 3.15 -4.43
C HIS A 346 4.44 3.91 -3.22
N GLY A 347 5.20 4.10 -2.15
CA GLY A 347 4.79 4.93 -1.02
C GLY A 347 4.46 6.36 -1.45
N LEU A 348 5.36 6.99 -2.20
CA LEU A 348 5.24 8.39 -2.66
C LEU A 348 4.08 8.59 -3.63
N PHE A 349 4.05 7.85 -4.76
CA PHE A 349 2.99 8.06 -5.74
C PHE A 349 1.61 7.57 -5.26
N LYS A 350 1.54 6.58 -4.38
CA LYS A 350 0.26 6.16 -3.79
C LYS A 350 -0.29 7.16 -2.78
N ALA A 351 0.57 7.69 -1.93
CA ALA A 351 0.17 8.79 -1.06
C ALA A 351 -0.34 9.98 -1.89
N LEU A 352 0.39 10.37 -2.94
CA LEU A 352 -0.02 11.42 -3.87
C LEU A 352 -1.39 11.15 -4.50
N LEU A 353 -1.62 9.94 -5.03
CA LEU A 353 -2.88 9.54 -5.64
C LEU A 353 -4.05 9.53 -4.64
N PHE A 354 -3.85 9.00 -3.42
CA PHE A 354 -4.90 9.02 -2.39
C PHE A 354 -5.21 10.43 -1.87
N LEU A 355 -4.21 11.31 -1.77
CA LEU A 355 -4.43 12.70 -1.41
C LEU A 355 -5.15 13.45 -2.53
N ALA A 356 -4.78 13.26 -3.80
CA ALA A 356 -5.46 13.87 -4.94
C ALA A 356 -6.90 13.34 -5.10
N ALA A 357 -7.12 12.04 -4.92
CA ALA A 357 -8.47 11.47 -4.84
C ALA A 357 -9.26 12.05 -3.66
N GLY A 358 -8.61 12.26 -2.51
CA GLY A 358 -9.20 12.93 -1.34
C GLY A 358 -9.60 14.36 -1.63
N SER A 359 -8.76 15.14 -2.31
CA SER A 359 -9.05 16.49 -2.77
C SER A 359 -10.30 16.51 -3.68
N THR A 360 -10.35 15.59 -4.66
CA THR A 360 -11.50 15.42 -5.55
C THR A 360 -12.78 15.09 -4.78
N ILE A 361 -12.75 14.08 -3.91
CA ILE A 361 -13.90 13.66 -3.11
C ILE A 361 -14.37 14.78 -2.16
N HIS A 362 -13.43 15.54 -1.61
CA HIS A 362 -13.76 16.68 -0.73
C HIS A 362 -14.52 17.77 -1.47
N ALA A 363 -14.21 17.99 -2.74
CA ALA A 363 -14.89 19.00 -3.58
C ALA A 363 -16.24 18.52 -4.12
N VAL A 364 -16.36 17.24 -4.50
CA VAL A 364 -17.54 16.72 -5.24
C VAL A 364 -18.45 15.83 -4.37
N HIS A 365 -18.02 15.47 -3.16
CA HIS A 365 -18.75 14.63 -2.19
C HIS A 365 -19.15 13.23 -2.72
N THR A 366 -18.49 12.73 -3.77
CA THR A 366 -18.67 11.37 -4.27
C THR A 366 -17.35 10.75 -4.68
N ARG A 367 -17.25 9.42 -4.58
CA ARG A 367 -16.11 8.62 -5.05
C ARG A 367 -16.42 7.79 -6.30
N GLU A 368 -17.68 7.84 -6.78
CA GLU A 368 -18.12 7.12 -7.98
C GLU A 368 -17.58 7.81 -9.24
N ILE A 369 -16.71 7.12 -10.00
CA ILE A 369 -16.02 7.66 -11.18
C ILE A 369 -17.02 8.15 -12.23
N ASP A 370 -18.11 7.41 -12.43
CA ASP A 370 -19.14 7.73 -13.43
C ASP A 370 -20.02 8.95 -13.07
N ARG A 371 -19.87 9.51 -11.87
CA ARG A 371 -20.52 10.74 -11.41
C ARG A 371 -19.61 11.97 -11.44
N LEU A 372 -18.33 11.77 -11.78
CA LEU A 372 -17.32 12.82 -11.92
C LEU A 372 -17.26 13.31 -13.37
N GLY A 373 -16.26 14.06 -13.74
CA GLY A 373 -15.97 14.53 -15.12
C GLY A 373 -15.66 16.02 -15.17
N GLY A 374 -14.80 16.42 -16.12
CA GLY A 374 -14.47 17.82 -16.38
C GLY A 374 -13.70 18.55 -15.29
N LEU A 375 -13.17 17.83 -14.29
CA LEU A 375 -12.58 18.43 -13.09
C LEU A 375 -11.24 19.12 -13.36
N SER A 376 -10.53 18.82 -14.45
CA SER A 376 -9.25 19.49 -14.76
C SER A 376 -9.38 21.01 -14.94
N LYS A 377 -10.53 21.50 -15.41
CA LYS A 377 -10.81 22.93 -15.56
C LYS A 377 -11.14 23.61 -14.21
N ARG A 378 -11.66 22.87 -13.26
CA ARG A 378 -12.11 23.35 -11.95
C ARG A 378 -11.07 23.16 -10.85
N MET A 379 -10.26 22.10 -10.97
CA MET A 379 -9.25 21.67 -10.00
C MET A 379 -7.93 21.35 -10.74
N PRO A 380 -7.28 22.34 -11.40
CA PRO A 380 -6.13 22.09 -12.26
C PRO A 380 -4.91 21.55 -11.52
N LEU A 381 -4.63 22.01 -10.29
CA LEU A 381 -3.51 21.51 -9.49
C LEU A 381 -3.77 20.07 -9.02
N THR A 382 -4.98 19.79 -8.54
CA THR A 382 -5.36 18.41 -8.15
C THR A 382 -5.29 17.46 -9.34
N ALA A 383 -5.75 17.88 -10.53
CA ALA A 383 -5.67 17.10 -11.76
C ALA A 383 -4.21 16.84 -12.17
N PHE A 384 -3.35 17.87 -12.09
CA PHE A 384 -1.93 17.75 -12.39
C PHE A 384 -1.22 16.77 -11.43
N PHE A 385 -1.46 16.89 -10.12
CA PHE A 385 -0.85 16.00 -9.14
C PHE A 385 -1.36 14.55 -9.28
N PHE A 386 -2.63 14.37 -9.61
CA PHE A 386 -3.16 13.04 -9.92
C PHE A 386 -2.49 12.46 -11.18
N LEU A 387 -2.27 13.27 -12.23
CA LEU A 387 -1.60 12.84 -13.45
C LEU A 387 -0.15 12.40 -13.18
N VAL A 388 0.60 13.17 -12.39
CA VAL A 388 1.97 12.79 -11.97
C VAL A 388 1.96 11.47 -11.23
N GLY A 389 1.06 11.28 -10.26
CA GLY A 389 0.93 10.01 -9.54
C GLY A 389 0.51 8.86 -10.45
N ALA A 390 -0.39 9.11 -11.41
CA ALA A 390 -0.85 8.13 -12.40
C ALA A 390 0.26 7.70 -13.36
N ALA A 391 1.05 8.65 -13.87
CA ALA A 391 2.19 8.34 -14.73
C ALA A 391 3.31 7.61 -13.95
N ALA A 392 3.52 7.97 -12.67
CA ALA A 392 4.51 7.33 -11.81
C ALA A 392 4.17 5.87 -11.52
N ILE A 393 2.91 5.54 -11.20
CA ILE A 393 2.49 4.17 -10.94
C ILE A 393 2.47 3.29 -12.20
N CYS A 394 2.32 3.89 -13.38
CA CYS A 394 2.43 3.18 -14.66
C CYS A 394 3.87 2.91 -15.10
N GLY A 395 4.87 3.20 -14.25
CA GLY A 395 6.27 3.02 -14.60
C GLY A 395 6.75 3.87 -15.78
N LEU A 396 6.17 5.06 -15.99
CA LEU A 396 6.52 5.90 -17.12
C LEU A 396 7.68 6.87 -16.79
N PRO A 397 8.71 6.98 -17.69
CA PRO A 397 9.70 8.03 -17.54
C PRO A 397 9.03 9.41 -17.73
N PRO A 398 9.48 10.48 -17.07
CA PRO A 398 10.66 10.60 -16.22
C PRO A 398 10.42 10.37 -14.71
N LEU A 399 9.46 9.55 -14.32
CA LEU A 399 9.04 9.41 -12.94
C LEU A 399 9.66 8.19 -12.23
N ASN A 400 9.57 8.20 -10.93
CA ASN A 400 10.26 7.28 -10.04
C ASN A 400 9.87 5.79 -10.21
N GLY A 401 8.60 5.48 -10.53
CA GLY A 401 8.14 4.10 -10.77
C GLY A 401 9.00 3.38 -11.80
N PHE A 402 9.32 4.07 -12.91
CA PHE A 402 10.18 3.56 -13.98
C PHE A 402 11.53 3.06 -13.46
N ILE A 403 12.20 3.83 -12.61
CA ILE A 403 13.57 3.49 -12.15
C ILE A 403 13.59 2.18 -11.35
N SER A 404 12.66 2.00 -10.42
CA SER A 404 12.60 0.77 -9.61
C SER A 404 12.21 -0.46 -10.42
N GLU A 405 11.31 -0.31 -11.39
CA GLU A 405 10.93 -1.41 -12.28
C GLU A 405 12.11 -1.79 -13.22
N VAL A 406 12.85 -0.81 -13.72
CA VAL A 406 14.06 -1.07 -14.51
C VAL A 406 15.08 -1.90 -13.73
N PHE A 407 15.28 -1.66 -12.43
CA PHE A 407 16.20 -2.50 -11.64
C PHE A 407 15.72 -3.96 -11.56
N ILE A 408 14.41 -4.17 -11.38
CA ILE A 408 13.81 -5.51 -11.38
C ILE A 408 13.95 -6.16 -12.77
N TYR A 409 13.67 -5.42 -13.86
CA TYR A 409 13.85 -5.91 -15.23
C TYR A 409 15.30 -6.30 -15.49
N LEU A 410 16.27 -5.42 -15.17
CA LEU A 410 17.69 -5.71 -15.34
C LEU A 410 18.11 -6.98 -14.61
N GLY A 411 17.60 -7.16 -13.38
CA GLY A 411 17.86 -8.36 -12.62
C GLY A 411 17.24 -9.61 -13.24
N LEU A 412 15.98 -9.54 -13.68
CA LEU A 412 15.30 -10.64 -14.37
C LEU A 412 15.99 -10.99 -15.70
N PHE A 413 16.41 -9.99 -16.50
CA PHE A 413 17.14 -10.23 -17.73
C PHE A 413 18.49 -10.91 -17.51
N ARG A 414 19.18 -10.61 -16.40
CA ARG A 414 20.46 -11.29 -16.08
C ARG A 414 20.28 -12.76 -15.77
N THR A 415 19.09 -13.20 -15.32
CA THR A 415 18.84 -14.64 -15.11
C THR A 415 18.79 -15.43 -16.42
N VAL A 416 18.47 -14.79 -17.54
CA VAL A 416 18.35 -15.45 -18.87
C VAL A 416 19.70 -15.91 -19.41
N SER A 417 20.79 -15.23 -19.05
CA SER A 417 22.15 -15.58 -19.51
C SER A 417 22.77 -16.74 -18.74
N ASP A 418 22.12 -17.29 -17.73
CA ASP A 418 22.63 -18.40 -16.94
C ASP A 418 22.08 -19.74 -17.48
N VAL A 419 22.97 -20.60 -17.95
CA VAL A 419 22.68 -21.76 -18.83
C VAL A 419 21.91 -22.92 -18.12
N SER A 420 21.71 -22.89 -16.82
CA SER A 420 20.91 -23.91 -16.10
C SER A 420 19.39 -23.71 -16.21
N VAL A 421 18.93 -23.44 -17.39
CA VAL A 421 17.62 -22.86 -17.78
C VAL A 421 16.38 -23.62 -17.30
N LEU A 422 16.43 -24.90 -16.96
CA LEU A 422 15.23 -25.65 -16.55
C LEU A 422 14.69 -25.23 -15.18
N THR A 423 15.52 -24.67 -14.30
CA THR A 423 15.14 -24.17 -12.98
C THR A 423 14.60 -22.73 -13.02
N TRP A 424 14.62 -22.03 -14.16
CA TRP A 424 14.40 -20.59 -14.29
C TRP A 424 13.28 -20.16 -15.22
N ALA A 425 12.36 -21.03 -15.55
CA ALA A 425 11.17 -20.66 -16.32
C ALA A 425 10.37 -19.53 -15.66
N LEU A 426 10.37 -19.46 -14.32
CA LEU A 426 9.62 -18.46 -13.56
C LEU A 426 10.21 -17.05 -13.65
N PRO A 427 11.54 -16.80 -13.45
CA PRO A 427 12.11 -15.48 -13.73
C PRO A 427 11.93 -15.02 -15.17
N LEU A 428 12.08 -15.93 -16.14
CA LEU A 428 11.82 -15.63 -17.54
C LEU A 428 10.38 -15.21 -17.80
N ALA A 429 9.40 -15.89 -17.19
CA ALA A 429 8.00 -15.50 -17.24
C ALA A 429 7.73 -14.16 -16.51
N GLY A 430 8.52 -13.81 -15.50
CA GLY A 430 8.41 -12.55 -14.77
C GLY A 430 8.55 -11.31 -15.67
N ILE A 431 9.38 -11.37 -16.72
CA ILE A 431 9.61 -10.25 -17.64
C ILE A 431 8.32 -9.86 -18.39
N PRO A 432 7.67 -10.73 -19.16
CA PRO A 432 6.43 -10.38 -19.85
C PRO A 432 5.26 -10.13 -18.89
N ILE A 433 5.24 -10.76 -17.72
CA ILE A 433 4.22 -10.50 -16.70
C ILE A 433 4.35 -9.06 -16.16
N LEU A 434 5.54 -8.60 -15.84
CA LEU A 434 5.76 -7.23 -15.38
C LEU A 434 5.38 -6.21 -16.48
N ALA A 435 5.71 -6.49 -17.74
CA ALA A 435 5.30 -5.66 -18.87
C ALA A 435 3.76 -5.63 -19.06
N LEU A 436 3.09 -6.77 -18.89
CA LEU A 436 1.63 -6.87 -18.92
C LEU A 436 1.00 -6.03 -17.80
N VAL A 437 1.54 -6.12 -16.58
CA VAL A 437 1.07 -5.34 -15.42
C VAL A 437 1.16 -3.84 -15.71
N GLY A 438 2.30 -3.34 -16.21
CA GLY A 438 2.48 -1.94 -16.57
C GLY A 438 1.53 -1.47 -17.68
N GLY A 439 1.34 -2.29 -18.72
CA GLY A 439 0.39 -1.99 -19.81
C GLY A 439 -1.06 -1.91 -19.34
N LEU A 440 -1.47 -2.83 -18.46
CA LEU A 440 -2.81 -2.81 -17.87
C LEU A 440 -3.01 -1.66 -16.88
N ALA A 441 -1.97 -1.31 -16.11
CA ALA A 441 -1.98 -0.14 -15.23
C ALA A 441 -2.18 1.15 -16.04
N LEU A 442 -1.46 1.30 -17.16
CA LEU A 442 -1.62 2.44 -18.07
C LEU A 442 -3.05 2.53 -18.60
N ALA A 443 -3.62 1.43 -19.08
CA ALA A 443 -5.02 1.39 -19.55
C ALA A 443 -6.00 1.80 -18.43
N CYS A 444 -5.77 1.34 -17.19
CA CYS A 444 -6.58 1.70 -16.04
C CYS A 444 -6.50 3.20 -15.71
N PHE A 445 -5.29 3.79 -15.69
CA PHE A 445 -5.14 5.21 -15.36
C PHE A 445 -5.57 6.13 -16.49
N VAL A 446 -5.48 5.72 -17.76
CA VAL A 446 -6.11 6.43 -18.90
C VAL A 446 -7.63 6.48 -18.70
N LYS A 447 -8.26 5.34 -18.35
CA LYS A 447 -9.69 5.28 -17.99
C LYS A 447 -10.03 6.27 -16.87
N VAL A 448 -9.30 6.20 -15.74
CA VAL A 448 -9.60 7.02 -14.56
C VAL A 448 -9.42 8.49 -14.85
N TYR A 449 -8.26 8.86 -15.39
CA TYR A 449 -7.97 10.27 -15.69
C TYR A 449 -8.96 10.85 -16.70
N GLY A 450 -9.24 10.10 -17.76
CA GLY A 450 -10.21 10.49 -18.79
C GLY A 450 -11.62 10.69 -18.23
N ALA A 451 -12.10 9.75 -17.39
CA ALA A 451 -13.45 9.81 -16.86
C ALA A 451 -13.62 10.84 -15.73
N VAL A 452 -12.58 11.09 -14.92
CA VAL A 452 -12.64 11.98 -13.75
C VAL A 452 -12.30 13.44 -14.12
N PHE A 453 -11.21 13.65 -14.86
CA PHE A 453 -10.66 14.98 -15.05
C PHE A 453 -10.98 15.59 -16.39
N LEU A 454 -11.16 14.78 -17.45
CA LEU A 454 -11.46 15.26 -18.78
C LEU A 454 -12.96 15.28 -19.08
N GLY A 455 -13.33 15.81 -20.26
CA GLY A 455 -14.72 15.92 -20.70
C GLY A 455 -15.48 17.05 -20.02
N VAL A 456 -16.78 16.81 -19.75
CA VAL A 456 -17.70 17.77 -19.12
C VAL A 456 -18.21 17.23 -17.78
N PRO A 457 -18.58 18.08 -16.81
CA PRO A 457 -19.16 17.67 -15.54
C PRO A 457 -20.42 16.81 -15.74
N ARG A 458 -20.53 15.70 -14.99
CA ARG A 458 -21.70 14.80 -15.04
C ARG A 458 -22.73 15.07 -13.96
N THR A 459 -22.36 15.83 -12.94
CA THR A 459 -23.22 16.21 -11.83
C THR A 459 -23.04 17.68 -11.49
N GLU A 460 -24.04 18.29 -10.90
CA GLU A 460 -23.97 19.68 -10.43
C GLU A 460 -22.83 19.90 -9.43
N CYS A 461 -22.58 18.92 -8.52
CA CYS A 461 -21.43 19.00 -7.60
C CYS A 461 -20.09 19.03 -8.34
N ALA A 462 -19.94 18.33 -9.46
CA ALA A 462 -18.74 18.37 -10.28
C ALA A 462 -18.61 19.71 -11.01
N GLU A 463 -19.70 20.32 -11.42
CA GLU A 463 -19.73 21.65 -12.06
C GLU A 463 -19.34 22.76 -11.07
N LEU A 464 -19.78 22.66 -9.81
CA LEU A 464 -19.51 23.63 -8.76
C LEU A 464 -18.18 23.38 -8.02
N ALA A 465 -17.44 22.33 -8.38
CA ALA A 465 -16.16 21.97 -7.75
C ALA A 465 -15.15 23.12 -7.81
N ARG A 466 -14.37 23.27 -6.76
CA ARG A 466 -13.30 24.27 -6.62
C ARG A 466 -12.01 23.61 -6.15
N GLU A 467 -10.89 24.21 -6.54
CA GLU A 467 -9.57 23.75 -6.13
C GLU A 467 -9.41 23.78 -4.61
N SER A 468 -8.70 22.80 -4.08
CA SER A 468 -8.38 22.69 -2.67
C SER A 468 -7.37 23.75 -2.23
N GLY A 469 -7.44 24.18 -0.97
CA GLY A 469 -6.52 25.16 -0.41
C GLY A 469 -5.08 24.64 -0.26
N ALA A 470 -4.14 25.56 -0.01
CA ALA A 470 -2.70 25.27 0.06
C ALA A 470 -2.32 24.17 1.06
N ALA A 471 -3.05 24.04 2.19
CA ALA A 471 -2.81 22.97 3.16
C ALA A 471 -2.96 21.57 2.54
N MET A 472 -3.77 21.42 1.49
CA MET A 472 -3.97 20.16 0.78
C MET A 472 -3.07 20.05 -0.47
N THR A 473 -2.85 21.15 -1.20
CA THR A 473 -2.06 21.12 -2.45
C THR A 473 -0.55 21.10 -2.20
N ALA A 474 -0.02 21.75 -1.15
CA ALA A 474 1.41 21.78 -0.88
C ALA A 474 2.01 20.38 -0.55
N PRO A 475 1.39 19.52 0.30
CA PRO A 475 1.91 18.18 0.49
C PRO A 475 1.83 17.31 -0.78
N MET A 476 0.83 17.52 -1.66
CA MET A 476 0.79 16.86 -2.96
C MET A 476 1.94 17.31 -3.86
N ALA A 477 2.27 18.61 -3.87
CA ALA A 477 3.41 19.14 -4.61
C ALA A 477 4.73 18.55 -4.10
N LEU A 478 4.92 18.43 -2.79
CA LEU A 478 6.10 17.80 -2.19
C LEU A 478 6.28 16.35 -2.67
N LEU A 479 5.21 15.55 -2.62
CA LEU A 479 5.27 14.15 -3.05
C LEU A 479 5.51 14.03 -4.57
N ALA A 480 4.87 14.89 -5.38
CA ALA A 480 5.09 14.93 -6.82
C ALA A 480 6.54 15.30 -7.18
N SER A 481 7.12 16.27 -6.47
CA SER A 481 8.52 16.67 -6.64
C SER A 481 9.49 15.54 -6.29
N ALA A 482 9.19 14.77 -5.23
CA ALA A 482 9.98 13.60 -4.87
C ALA A 482 9.89 12.49 -5.95
N CYS A 483 8.71 12.25 -6.53
CA CYS A 483 8.54 11.31 -7.64
C CYS A 483 9.39 11.72 -8.86
N LEU A 484 9.40 13.01 -9.18
CA LEU A 484 10.16 13.55 -10.31
C LEU A 484 11.66 13.50 -10.04
N TRP A 485 12.12 13.88 -8.84
CA TRP A 485 13.53 13.84 -8.46
C TRP A 485 14.13 12.44 -8.59
N ILE A 486 13.50 11.44 -7.98
CA ILE A 486 13.99 10.04 -8.04
C ILE A 486 14.06 9.56 -9.51
N GLY A 487 13.09 9.98 -10.35
CA GLY A 487 13.07 9.62 -11.76
C GLY A 487 14.19 10.25 -12.58
N ILE A 488 14.44 11.57 -12.40
CA ILE A 488 15.44 12.31 -13.19
C ILE A 488 16.87 12.11 -12.65
N ALA A 489 17.02 11.95 -11.33
CA ALA A 489 18.33 11.86 -10.69
C ALA A 489 18.54 10.55 -9.90
N PRO A 490 18.39 9.36 -10.53
CA PRO A 490 18.47 8.07 -9.83
C PRO A 490 19.86 7.82 -9.20
N GLY A 491 20.92 8.43 -9.72
CA GLY A 491 22.25 8.37 -9.15
C GLY A 491 22.36 8.91 -7.72
N THR A 492 21.47 9.83 -7.33
CA THR A 492 21.44 10.38 -5.96
C THR A 492 20.85 9.40 -4.94
N ILE A 493 20.17 8.36 -5.40
CA ILE A 493 19.52 7.36 -4.55
C ILE A 493 20.44 6.16 -4.28
N ALA A 494 21.40 5.88 -5.16
CA ALA A 494 22.32 4.74 -5.01
C ALA A 494 23.08 4.76 -3.67
N PRO A 495 23.65 5.90 -3.18
CA PRO A 495 24.32 5.95 -1.88
C PRO A 495 23.42 5.61 -0.69
N LEU A 496 22.10 5.71 -0.84
CA LEU A 496 21.13 5.35 0.20
C LEU A 496 20.74 3.87 0.13
N LEU A 497 20.81 3.24 -1.06
CA LEU A 497 20.44 1.83 -1.27
C LEU A 497 21.62 0.87 -1.07
N ASP A 498 22.85 1.27 -1.42
CA ASP A 498 24.04 0.42 -1.30
C ASP A 498 24.28 -0.05 0.15
N PRO A 499 24.14 0.77 1.22
CA PRO A 499 24.23 0.30 2.59
C PRO A 499 23.18 -0.75 2.95
N VAL A 500 21.97 -0.64 2.39
CA VAL A 500 20.89 -1.61 2.61
C VAL A 500 21.23 -2.94 1.95
N ALA A 501 21.71 -2.91 0.70
CA ALA A 501 22.12 -4.12 -0.02
C ALA A 501 23.27 -4.84 0.69
N LYS A 502 24.29 -4.10 1.13
CA LYS A 502 25.44 -4.63 1.87
C LYS A 502 25.01 -5.24 3.21
N PHE A 503 24.16 -4.55 3.96
CA PHE A 503 23.65 -5.03 5.24
C PHE A 503 22.86 -6.33 5.06
N TRP A 504 21.91 -6.35 4.13
CA TRP A 504 21.02 -7.50 3.92
C TRP A 504 21.71 -8.74 3.36
N ALA A 505 22.75 -8.54 2.57
CA ALA A 505 23.59 -9.64 2.05
C ALA A 505 24.51 -10.25 3.12
N GLY A 506 24.46 -9.78 4.37
CA GLY A 506 25.24 -10.33 5.48
C GLY A 506 26.63 -9.72 5.67
N GLY A 507 26.95 -8.62 4.97
CA GLY A 507 28.20 -7.87 5.12
C GLY A 507 29.46 -8.57 4.65
N ALA A 508 29.38 -9.81 4.14
CA ALA A 508 30.51 -10.53 3.58
C ALA A 508 31.07 -9.84 2.33
N ALA A 509 32.38 -9.87 2.16
CA ALA A 509 33.01 -9.33 0.96
C ALA A 509 32.50 -10.06 -0.28
N GLY A 510 31.98 -9.33 -1.28
CA GLY A 510 31.44 -9.89 -2.51
C GLY A 510 29.99 -10.37 -2.47
N ALA A 511 29.31 -10.33 -1.30
CA ALA A 511 27.90 -10.75 -1.19
C ALA A 511 26.90 -9.72 -1.80
N ALA A 512 27.30 -8.46 -1.95
CA ALA A 512 26.58 -7.42 -2.69
C ALA A 512 27.58 -6.56 -3.48
N VAL A 513 27.17 -6.06 -4.63
CA VAL A 513 27.94 -5.12 -5.46
C VAL A 513 27.30 -3.75 -5.46
N PRO A 514 28.05 -2.65 -5.63
CA PRO A 514 27.46 -1.31 -5.73
C PRO A 514 26.44 -1.24 -6.85
N LEU A 515 25.30 -0.57 -6.60
CA LEU A 515 24.22 -0.44 -7.58
C LEU A 515 24.68 0.20 -8.89
N ALA A 516 25.59 1.18 -8.82
CA ALA A 516 26.16 1.83 -10.00
C ALA A 516 27.00 0.90 -10.90
N ALA A 517 27.48 -0.24 -10.37
CA ALA A 517 28.21 -1.23 -11.15
C ALA A 517 27.29 -2.18 -11.95
N VAL A 518 26.03 -2.30 -11.52
CA VAL A 518 25.06 -3.23 -12.11
C VAL A 518 23.91 -2.54 -12.84
N ALA A 519 23.69 -1.24 -12.62
CA ALA A 519 22.64 -0.44 -13.26
C ALA A 519 23.23 0.83 -13.90
N PRO A 520 22.85 1.20 -15.13
CA PRO A 520 23.36 2.35 -15.86
C PRO A 520 22.71 3.67 -15.39
N LEU A 521 22.89 4.05 -14.12
CA LEU A 521 22.19 5.18 -13.47
C LEU A 521 22.34 6.51 -14.21
N GLY A 522 23.53 6.80 -14.75
CA GLY A 522 23.77 8.01 -15.53
C GLY A 522 22.93 8.07 -16.80
N TRP A 523 22.88 6.98 -17.57
CA TRP A 523 22.06 6.89 -18.79
C TRP A 523 20.57 6.93 -18.47
N LEU A 524 20.12 6.32 -17.39
CA LEU A 524 18.71 6.39 -16.94
C LEU A 524 18.33 7.83 -16.60
N GLY A 525 19.18 8.56 -15.89
CA GLY A 525 18.95 9.97 -15.56
C GLY A 525 18.93 10.86 -16.81
N LEU A 526 19.87 10.66 -17.76
CA LEU A 526 19.92 11.38 -19.02
C LEU A 526 18.65 11.13 -19.86
N ALA A 527 18.24 9.88 -20.01
CA ALA A 527 17.03 9.52 -20.73
C ALA A 527 15.78 10.12 -20.09
N ALA A 528 15.65 10.04 -18.77
CA ALA A 528 14.55 10.65 -18.03
C ALA A 528 14.54 12.19 -18.17
N GLY A 529 15.69 12.84 -18.06
CA GLY A 529 15.85 14.29 -18.26
C GLY A 529 15.48 14.72 -19.68
N ALA A 530 15.96 14.00 -20.69
CA ALA A 530 15.60 14.25 -22.09
C ALA A 530 14.10 14.09 -22.33
N THR A 531 13.48 13.05 -21.75
CA THR A 531 12.03 12.84 -21.82
C THR A 531 11.27 13.99 -21.16
N ALA A 532 11.70 14.44 -19.97
CA ALA A 532 11.10 15.58 -19.28
C ALA A 532 11.16 16.85 -20.16
N LEU A 533 12.33 17.15 -20.73
CA LEU A 533 12.52 18.30 -21.63
C LEU A 533 11.65 18.18 -22.88
N ALA A 534 11.54 17.00 -23.48
CA ALA A 534 10.67 16.77 -24.64
C ALA A 534 9.19 17.00 -24.31
N ILE A 535 8.72 16.53 -23.14
CA ILE A 535 7.35 16.77 -22.66
C ILE A 535 7.10 18.27 -22.47
N VAL A 536 8.03 18.99 -21.84
CA VAL A 536 7.91 20.45 -21.63
C VAL A 536 7.88 21.17 -22.98
N ALA A 537 8.81 20.84 -23.89
CA ALA A 537 8.88 21.45 -25.23
C ALA A 537 7.59 21.20 -26.04
N ALA A 538 7.10 19.94 -26.04
CA ALA A 538 5.86 19.60 -26.73
C ALA A 538 4.66 20.37 -26.16
N THR A 539 4.58 20.48 -24.81
CA THR A 539 3.53 21.24 -24.13
C THR A 539 3.57 22.72 -24.50
N LEU A 540 4.76 23.33 -24.52
CA LEU A 540 4.93 24.73 -24.88
C LEU A 540 4.57 25.00 -26.38
N VAL A 541 4.97 24.10 -27.28
CA VAL A 541 4.59 24.17 -28.70
C VAL A 541 3.07 24.07 -28.86
N PHE A 542 2.45 23.10 -28.17
CA PHE A 542 1.00 22.91 -28.20
C PHE A 542 0.24 24.14 -27.68
N LEU A 543 0.66 24.69 -26.53
CA LEU A 543 0.03 25.89 -25.96
C LEU A 543 0.14 27.11 -26.91
N ARG A 544 1.30 27.28 -27.55
CA ARG A 544 1.50 28.38 -28.54
C ARG A 544 0.64 28.18 -29.79
N SER A 545 0.58 26.97 -30.32
CA SER A 545 -0.23 26.64 -31.51
C SER A 545 -1.73 26.78 -31.22
N SER A 546 -2.18 26.35 -30.02
CA SER A 546 -3.58 26.45 -29.64
C SER A 546 -4.05 27.88 -29.43
N ALA A 547 -3.17 28.79 -28.99
CA ALA A 547 -3.47 30.22 -28.86
C ALA A 547 -3.73 30.89 -30.22
N SER A 548 -3.10 30.39 -31.29
CA SER A 548 -3.26 30.92 -32.68
C SER A 548 -4.51 30.36 -33.39
N ALA A 549 -5.01 29.20 -32.95
CA ALA A 549 -6.08 28.46 -33.64
C ALA A 549 -7.46 28.60 -32.98
N ALA A 550 -7.67 29.60 -32.15
CA ALA A 550 -8.93 29.80 -31.40
C ALA A 550 -10.09 30.33 -32.28
N SER A 551 -10.34 29.71 -33.42
CA SER A 551 -11.68 29.72 -34.02
C SER A 551 -12.48 28.64 -33.27
N ALA A 552 -13.43 29.06 -32.47
CA ALA A 552 -14.33 28.17 -31.75
C ALA A 552 -15.29 27.42 -32.69
N LEU A 553 -14.72 26.58 -33.55
CA LEU A 553 -15.54 25.60 -34.27
C LEU A 553 -15.82 24.45 -33.28
N PRO A 554 -17.09 24.12 -33.06
CA PRO A 554 -17.44 22.98 -32.26
C PRO A 554 -16.88 21.70 -32.92
N THR A 555 -16.45 20.75 -32.12
CA THR A 555 -16.13 19.41 -32.61
C THR A 555 -17.37 18.87 -33.35
N TRP A 556 -17.19 18.14 -34.44
CA TRP A 556 -18.29 17.46 -35.13
C TRP A 556 -19.13 16.66 -34.14
N ASP A 557 -20.40 17.03 -34.00
CA ASP A 557 -21.33 16.50 -32.98
C ASP A 557 -22.54 15.77 -33.58
N CYS A 558 -22.45 15.39 -34.86
CA CYS A 558 -23.55 14.75 -35.63
C CYS A 558 -24.84 15.58 -35.63
N GLY A 559 -24.73 16.91 -35.58
CA GLY A 559 -25.87 17.82 -35.60
C GLY A 559 -26.39 18.28 -34.25
N TYR A 560 -25.72 17.92 -33.15
CA TYR A 560 -26.04 18.42 -31.80
C TYR A 560 -25.24 19.70 -31.51
N ALA A 561 -25.93 20.77 -31.22
CA ALA A 561 -25.31 22.10 -31.02
C ALA A 561 -24.60 22.29 -29.67
N ALA A 562 -24.86 21.41 -28.68
CA ALA A 562 -24.25 21.48 -27.37
C ALA A 562 -23.92 20.08 -26.84
N SER A 563 -22.68 19.90 -26.34
CA SER A 563 -22.27 18.65 -25.70
C SER A 563 -23.08 18.40 -24.41
N ALA A 564 -23.67 17.21 -24.30
CA ALA A 564 -24.37 16.78 -23.10
C ALA A 564 -23.48 15.81 -22.28
N PRO A 565 -23.66 15.73 -20.94
CA PRO A 565 -22.94 14.78 -20.09
C PRO A 565 -23.06 13.31 -20.54
N SER A 566 -24.14 12.96 -21.25
CA SER A 566 -24.39 11.64 -21.82
C SER A 566 -23.57 11.30 -23.08
N MET A 567 -22.95 12.32 -23.71
CA MET A 567 -22.19 12.17 -24.96
C MET A 567 -20.69 11.94 -24.74
N GLN A 568 -20.30 11.36 -23.64
CA GLN A 568 -18.90 11.07 -23.31
C GLN A 568 -18.73 9.65 -22.79
N TYR A 569 -17.51 9.11 -22.98
CA TYR A 569 -17.16 7.78 -22.49
C TYR A 569 -17.27 7.68 -20.97
N THR A 570 -17.85 6.59 -20.48
CA THR A 570 -17.92 6.25 -19.06
C THR A 570 -16.72 5.39 -18.64
N ALA A 571 -16.55 5.19 -17.34
CA ALA A 571 -15.54 4.26 -16.84
C ALA A 571 -15.76 2.83 -17.37
N SER A 572 -17.03 2.39 -17.51
CA SER A 572 -17.37 1.10 -18.09
C SER A 572 -16.97 1.00 -19.57
N SER A 573 -17.22 2.04 -20.36
CA SER A 573 -16.92 2.03 -21.80
C SER A 573 -15.43 1.80 -22.06
N LEU A 574 -14.56 2.41 -21.28
CA LEU A 574 -13.10 2.29 -21.42
C LEU A 574 -12.55 0.96 -20.84
N ALA A 575 -13.28 0.31 -19.93
CA ALA A 575 -12.83 -0.91 -19.26
C ALA A 575 -13.42 -2.19 -19.85
N GLN A 576 -14.55 -2.11 -20.56
CA GLN A 576 -15.37 -3.27 -20.96
C GLN A 576 -14.58 -4.34 -21.74
N GLY A 577 -13.73 -3.92 -22.68
CA GLY A 577 -12.90 -4.85 -23.46
C GLY A 577 -11.96 -5.66 -22.59
N VAL A 578 -11.26 -5.01 -21.65
CA VAL A 578 -10.32 -5.67 -20.73
C VAL A 578 -11.07 -6.55 -19.73
N VAL A 579 -12.18 -6.07 -19.15
CA VAL A 579 -13.02 -6.86 -18.24
C VAL A 579 -13.58 -8.10 -18.97
N GLY A 580 -13.94 -7.98 -20.24
CA GLY A 580 -14.37 -9.11 -21.09
C GLY A 580 -13.27 -10.15 -21.28
N LEU A 581 -12.03 -9.71 -21.56
CA LEU A 581 -10.86 -10.58 -21.71
C LEU A 581 -10.56 -11.37 -20.42
N PHE A 582 -10.67 -10.74 -19.27
CA PHE A 582 -10.46 -11.35 -17.95
C PHE A 582 -11.75 -11.85 -17.28
N SER A 583 -12.87 -12.00 -18.03
CA SER A 583 -14.16 -12.36 -17.45
C SER A 583 -14.16 -13.70 -16.72
N TRP A 584 -13.40 -14.67 -17.19
CA TRP A 584 -13.19 -15.98 -16.55
C TRP A 584 -12.54 -15.88 -15.15
N LEU A 585 -11.77 -14.82 -14.91
CA LEU A 585 -11.06 -14.53 -13.67
C LEU A 585 -11.87 -13.61 -12.76
N LEU A 586 -12.42 -12.54 -13.33
CA LEU A 586 -13.13 -11.48 -12.62
C LEU A 586 -14.56 -11.86 -12.26
N LEU A 587 -15.14 -12.84 -12.95
CA LEU A 587 -16.52 -13.35 -12.77
C LEU A 587 -17.55 -12.21 -12.62
N PRO A 588 -17.63 -11.27 -13.58
CA PRO A 588 -18.49 -10.10 -13.48
C PRO A 588 -19.96 -10.50 -13.41
N SER A 589 -20.71 -9.89 -12.50
CA SER A 589 -22.16 -9.96 -12.47
C SER A 589 -22.76 -8.72 -13.13
N SER A 590 -23.61 -8.89 -14.13
CA SER A 590 -24.32 -7.80 -14.78
C SER A 590 -25.82 -7.94 -14.58
N SER A 591 -26.47 -6.85 -14.17
CA SER A 591 -27.93 -6.75 -14.14
C SER A 591 -28.39 -5.71 -15.16
N ARG A 592 -29.42 -6.07 -15.93
CA ARG A 592 -30.07 -5.20 -16.93
C ARG A 592 -31.56 -5.08 -16.60
N PRO A 593 -31.95 -4.44 -15.48
CA PRO A 593 -33.35 -4.25 -15.18
C PRO A 593 -34.00 -3.37 -16.27
N GLY A 594 -35.05 -3.85 -16.90
CA GLY A 594 -35.78 -3.18 -17.98
C GLY A 594 -35.38 -3.55 -19.41
N ALA A 595 -34.32 -4.36 -19.62
CA ALA A 595 -33.88 -4.78 -20.97
C ALA A 595 -34.62 -6.01 -21.53
N ALA A 596 -35.70 -6.46 -20.92
CA ALA A 596 -36.32 -7.74 -21.22
C ALA A 596 -36.99 -7.83 -22.60
N ARG A 597 -37.23 -6.73 -23.32
CA ARG A 597 -37.77 -6.80 -24.70
C ARG A 597 -37.36 -5.55 -25.51
N PRO A 598 -36.35 -5.60 -26.37
CA PRO A 598 -35.90 -4.42 -27.15
C PRO A 598 -36.94 -3.87 -28.13
N PHE A 599 -38.02 -4.60 -28.44
CA PHE A 599 -39.01 -4.20 -29.44
C PHE A 599 -40.50 -4.35 -29.01
N ALA A 600 -40.80 -4.56 -27.72
CA ALA A 600 -42.14 -4.95 -27.31
C ALA A 600 -43.09 -3.82 -26.93
N ALA A 601 -42.70 -2.54 -26.90
CA ALA A 601 -43.56 -1.51 -26.32
C ALA A 601 -43.43 -0.12 -27.01
N GLY A 602 -43.47 -0.04 -28.33
CA GLY A 602 -43.61 1.24 -29.02
C GLY A 602 -42.32 1.81 -29.61
N PRO A 603 -42.42 2.95 -30.34
CA PRO A 603 -41.32 3.53 -31.10
C PRO A 603 -40.20 4.19 -30.26
N PHE A 604 -40.35 4.26 -28.96
CA PHE A 604 -39.36 4.87 -28.08
C PHE A 604 -38.77 3.84 -27.12
N PRO A 605 -37.43 3.82 -26.94
CA PRO A 605 -36.78 2.88 -26.04
C PRO A 605 -37.16 3.16 -24.57
N VAL A 606 -37.55 2.11 -23.86
CA VAL A 606 -37.78 2.18 -22.40
C VAL A 606 -36.48 2.49 -21.68
N ARG A 607 -36.50 3.33 -20.66
CA ARG A 607 -35.33 3.60 -19.81
C ARG A 607 -34.79 2.29 -19.25
N ALA A 608 -33.61 1.89 -19.68
CA ALA A 608 -32.88 0.75 -19.15
C ALA A 608 -31.72 1.21 -18.28
N LYS A 609 -31.48 0.50 -17.19
CA LYS A 609 -30.28 0.70 -16.36
C LYS A 609 -29.36 -0.50 -16.57
N PHE A 610 -28.09 -0.23 -16.87
CA PHE A 610 -27.03 -1.23 -16.86
C PHE A 610 -26.21 -1.08 -15.60
N HIS A 611 -26.06 -2.13 -14.83
CA HIS A 611 -25.21 -2.15 -13.65
C HIS A 611 -24.31 -3.38 -13.72
N GLN A 612 -23.01 -3.17 -13.69
CA GLN A 612 -22.00 -4.22 -13.63
C GLN A 612 -21.24 -4.13 -12.32
N LYS A 613 -21.13 -5.24 -11.62
CA LYS A 613 -20.35 -5.36 -10.39
C LYS A 613 -19.36 -6.52 -10.56
N VAL A 614 -18.10 -6.28 -10.24
CA VAL A 614 -17.09 -7.33 -10.14
C VAL A 614 -16.88 -7.61 -8.65
N PRO A 615 -17.32 -8.80 -8.17
CA PRO A 615 -17.10 -9.20 -6.79
C PRO A 615 -15.61 -9.48 -6.54
N ASP A 616 -15.15 -9.27 -5.33
CA ASP A 616 -13.86 -9.81 -4.90
C ASP A 616 -14.04 -11.31 -4.64
N VAL A 617 -13.47 -12.14 -5.51
CA VAL A 617 -13.70 -13.59 -5.48
C VAL A 617 -13.25 -14.19 -4.15
N ILE A 618 -12.14 -13.70 -3.57
CA ILE A 618 -11.63 -14.20 -2.29
C ILE A 618 -12.53 -13.75 -1.14
N LEU A 619 -12.85 -12.44 -1.07
CA LEU A 619 -13.70 -11.92 0.00
C LEU A 619 -15.14 -12.45 -0.11
N ASP A 620 -15.78 -12.21 -1.27
CA ASP A 620 -17.23 -12.39 -1.41
C ASP A 620 -17.64 -13.87 -1.58
N ARG A 621 -16.78 -14.72 -2.18
CA ARG A 621 -17.10 -16.12 -2.46
C ARG A 621 -16.40 -17.15 -1.59
N THR A 622 -15.33 -16.76 -0.89
CA THR A 622 -14.57 -17.68 -0.03
C THR A 622 -14.63 -17.27 1.43
N ILE A 623 -14.16 -16.06 1.76
CA ILE A 623 -13.99 -15.62 3.15
C ILE A 623 -15.35 -15.38 3.83
N LEU A 624 -16.23 -14.56 3.24
CA LEU A 624 -17.53 -14.27 3.86
C LEU A 624 -18.44 -15.51 4.00
N PRO A 625 -18.55 -16.44 3.02
CA PRO A 625 -19.26 -17.69 3.21
C PRO A 625 -18.64 -18.57 4.30
N ALA A 626 -17.30 -18.68 4.37
CA ALA A 626 -16.62 -19.43 5.41
C ALA A 626 -16.91 -18.86 6.82
N PHE A 627 -16.84 -17.55 6.98
CA PHE A 627 -17.25 -16.89 8.23
C PHE A 627 -18.73 -17.11 8.53
N GLY A 628 -19.59 -17.09 7.52
CA GLY A 628 -21.01 -17.40 7.67
C GLY A 628 -21.24 -18.84 8.19
N ALA A 629 -20.50 -19.81 7.65
CA ALA A 629 -20.56 -21.20 8.10
C ALA A 629 -20.08 -21.35 9.55
N VAL A 630 -18.96 -20.70 9.92
CA VAL A 630 -18.47 -20.69 11.32
C VAL A 630 -19.48 -20.01 12.24
N ALA A 631 -20.04 -18.86 11.85
CA ALA A 631 -21.06 -18.16 12.63
C ALA A 631 -22.32 -19.03 12.82
N TRP A 632 -22.73 -19.74 11.77
CA TRP A 632 -23.82 -20.70 11.85
C TRP A 632 -23.51 -21.86 12.81
N ALA A 633 -22.31 -22.44 12.73
CA ALA A 633 -21.88 -23.48 13.66
C ALA A 633 -21.86 -22.94 15.10
N CYS A 634 -21.29 -21.75 15.33
CA CYS A 634 -21.28 -21.10 16.64
C CYS A 634 -22.70 -20.77 17.16
N PHE A 635 -23.67 -20.53 16.26
CA PHE A 635 -25.05 -20.30 16.66
C PHE A 635 -25.64 -21.51 17.43
N TRP A 636 -25.27 -22.73 17.08
CA TRP A 636 -25.70 -23.93 17.79
C TRP A 636 -25.19 -23.99 19.23
N PHE A 637 -24.03 -23.42 19.54
CA PHE A 637 -23.54 -23.33 20.92
C PHE A 637 -24.41 -22.41 21.80
N ARG A 638 -25.21 -21.50 21.21
CA ARG A 638 -26.19 -20.71 21.97
C ARG A 638 -27.28 -21.60 22.60
N LEU A 639 -27.54 -22.77 22.07
CA LEU A 639 -28.47 -23.72 22.68
C LEU A 639 -27.98 -24.22 24.06
N LEU A 640 -26.66 -24.20 24.29
CA LEU A 640 -26.04 -24.51 25.56
C LEU A 640 -26.18 -23.35 26.58
N GLN A 641 -26.39 -22.12 26.10
CA GLN A 641 -26.50 -20.87 26.89
C GLN A 641 -27.96 -20.52 27.18
N ARG A 642 -28.76 -21.44 27.70
CA ARG A 642 -30.20 -21.20 27.97
C ARG A 642 -30.50 -20.41 29.25
N GLY A 643 -29.51 -19.87 29.96
CA GLY A 643 -29.69 -19.05 31.16
C GLY A 643 -30.22 -19.78 32.38
N LYS A 644 -30.38 -21.12 32.33
CA LYS A 644 -30.82 -21.94 33.47
C LYS A 644 -29.60 -22.43 34.26
N ILE A 645 -29.45 -22.01 35.50
CA ILE A 645 -28.34 -22.39 36.40
C ILE A 645 -28.19 -23.90 36.47
N ASN A 646 -29.28 -24.64 36.51
CA ASN A 646 -29.25 -26.11 36.56
C ASN A 646 -28.58 -26.74 35.33
N ALA A 647 -28.69 -26.14 34.14
CA ALA A 647 -28.01 -26.63 32.95
C ALA A 647 -26.50 -26.43 33.05
N TYR A 648 -26.06 -25.29 33.57
CA TYR A 648 -24.63 -25.01 33.77
C TYR A 648 -24.01 -25.93 34.83
N LEU A 649 -24.73 -26.18 35.92
CA LEU A 649 -24.31 -27.15 36.93
C LEU A 649 -24.19 -28.57 36.35
N LEU A 650 -25.13 -28.95 35.50
CA LEU A 650 -25.07 -30.23 34.78
C LEU A 650 -23.85 -30.32 33.84
N TYR A 651 -23.53 -29.24 33.11
CA TYR A 651 -22.33 -29.22 32.26
C TYR A 651 -21.04 -29.34 33.07
N VAL A 652 -20.92 -28.62 34.17
CA VAL A 652 -19.77 -28.75 35.10
C VAL A 652 -19.69 -30.18 35.64
N PHE A 653 -20.81 -30.78 36.08
CA PHE A 653 -20.86 -32.15 36.57
C PHE A 653 -20.43 -33.16 35.52
N ILE A 654 -20.95 -33.08 34.28
CA ILE A 654 -20.56 -33.96 33.16
C ILE A 654 -19.06 -33.80 32.86
N THR A 655 -18.56 -32.59 32.82
CA THR A 655 -17.13 -32.32 32.55
C THR A 655 -16.23 -32.95 33.62
N LEU A 656 -16.60 -32.79 34.89
CA LEU A 656 -15.89 -33.44 36.02
C LEU A 656 -15.93 -34.95 35.93
N LEU A 657 -17.07 -35.52 35.55
CA LEU A 657 -17.23 -36.97 35.39
C LEU A 657 -16.35 -37.51 34.25
N ILE A 658 -16.31 -36.81 33.11
CA ILE A 658 -15.43 -37.16 31.99
C ILE A 658 -13.95 -37.08 32.42
N LEU A 659 -13.56 -36.02 33.11
CA LEU A 659 -12.18 -35.87 33.59
C LEU A 659 -11.79 -36.94 34.61
N LEU A 660 -12.71 -37.36 35.48
CA LEU A 660 -12.50 -38.45 36.44
C LEU A 660 -12.42 -39.84 35.79
N LEU A 661 -13.10 -40.04 34.66
CA LEU A 661 -13.04 -41.28 33.89
C LEU A 661 -11.85 -41.33 32.91
N TRP A 662 -11.24 -40.18 32.61
CA TRP A 662 -10.06 -40.08 31.72
C TRP A 662 -8.73 -40.30 32.48
N ASN A 663 -8.72 -40.16 33.83
CA ASN A 663 -7.59 -40.56 34.68
C ASN A 663 -7.81 -42.00 35.21
#